data_a7a2d4eac12811e6872968ce62cf0806
#
_entry.id   a7a2d4eac12811e6872968ce62cf0806
#
_cell.length_a   1.000
_cell.length_b   1.000
_cell.length_c   1.000
_cell.angle_alpha   90.00
_cell.angle_beta   90.00
_cell.angle_gamma   90.00
#
_symmetry.space_group_name_H-M   'P 1'
#
loop_
_entity.id
_entity.type
_entity.pdbx_description
1 polymer ?
#
loop_
_entity_poly.entity_id
_entity_poly.type
_entity_poly.pdbx_seq_one_letter_code
_entity_poly.pdbx_strand_id
1 'polypeptide(L)'
;MKKISHAILVAAMAIAMAVATVSLAEGYTITQAVSSTLLYVPGAPNWNLFVSHTVGNDIGAYDTYVPLAYYNPITGQFFPALAENWTIRVLPNGSGVLTVYLRRGLYWFNGSATIPFTAWDVYAEFYIGVKGFGWFYPFMQFQYADEDIRVINNYTIQFLFQQWSPTEWIYLLTYHMFTPYPVWKWAVDALKNITNRGEALAFAHRNITTFVAPYWSISPYYVSKVGSNYITITLVPPDLFQRWEEVYPLNSFTYYPTVVSLFVGGNTQAMTTIMSGQAQFIYVFLSPQQNAELESKGIDVFTIYSYDIYGITINPSYYPWNIPQVRRILYYVLNTTAMAASWGLQSLLPASYNIPAAQYTLSTFPQTIANMLFTYKYNTTEAAQILESLGFYQKNGQWYTPNGTPLQLTLLMPAGFTNQIVPASFAAEELTAFGIPTKTVAIEHDTLVGKLIPNGEFQAVEWFGPKVNSYITAWTQWPHTSVWTYFVGNVFNTSLAWPFAWPRVVNHQLIGWYCQPLSTNLPPPINNTLVWCVNSTFGYINLSNVQTVIAAAAPGSPDYEKAIEAWIAWWEYYDPQFIWGAKLEPIQYNPNYFDFTWAYACLPHLIADLVVYPSAQQMIMGMSTTWLPDPFFFGGVAPPGFIPPIAQAIINGSLWSKYPQYAAFIGLPSPDPQLQACVASY
;
A
#
# COMPACT_ATOMS: atom_id res chain seq x y z
N MET A 1 31.09 60.09 12.48
CA MET A 1 30.35 59.48 11.35
C MET A 1 30.38 57.95 11.25
N LYS A 2 31.50 57.25 11.60
CA LYS A 2 31.54 55.76 11.54
C LYS A 2 30.65 55.01 12.55
N LYS A 3 30.34 55.56 13.72
CA LYS A 3 29.46 54.92 14.72
C LYS A 3 27.99 54.96 14.43
N ILE A 4 27.51 55.92 13.60
CA ILE A 4 26.11 56.05 13.21
C ILE A 4 25.77 55.05 12.11
N SER A 5 26.72 54.72 11.20
CA SER A 5 26.54 53.74 10.15
C SER A 5 26.32 52.30 10.65
N HIS A 6 27.00 51.90 11.74
CA HIS A 6 26.84 50.59 12.35
C HIS A 6 25.48 50.41 13.06
N ALA A 7 25.02 51.47 13.74
CA ALA A 7 23.69 51.42 14.40
C ALA A 7 22.55 51.35 13.41
N ILE A 8 22.66 52.01 12.26
CA ILE A 8 21.65 51.94 11.18
C ILE A 8 21.66 50.58 10.49
N LEU A 9 22.85 49.97 10.30
CA LEU A 9 22.97 48.64 9.70
C LEU A 9 22.42 47.54 10.63
N VAL A 10 22.70 47.63 11.94
CA VAL A 10 22.15 46.69 12.94
C VAL A 10 20.63 46.86 13.10
N ALA A 11 20.11 48.10 13.05
CA ALA A 11 18.68 48.37 13.09
C ALA A 11 17.98 47.87 11.79
N ALA A 12 18.62 48.03 10.63
CA ALA A 12 18.11 47.52 9.36
C ALA A 12 18.11 45.99 9.31
N MET A 13 19.15 45.31 9.85
CA MET A 13 19.14 43.85 9.99
C MET A 13 18.12 43.36 10.99
N ALA A 14 17.94 44.05 12.13
CA ALA A 14 16.91 43.71 13.11
C ALA A 14 15.49 43.91 12.57
N ILE A 15 15.28 44.95 11.76
CA ILE A 15 13.99 45.18 11.10
C ILE A 15 13.79 44.12 9.97
N ALA A 16 14.82 43.78 9.20
CA ALA A 16 14.76 42.70 8.20
C ALA A 16 14.49 41.33 8.83
N MET A 17 15.11 41.00 9.99
CA MET A 17 14.81 39.80 10.76
C MET A 17 13.41 39.85 11.39
N ALA A 18 12.96 40.99 11.87
CA ALA A 18 11.61 41.15 12.40
C ALA A 18 10.53 41.09 11.31
N VAL A 19 10.82 41.62 10.10
CA VAL A 19 9.92 41.49 8.94
C VAL A 19 9.92 40.07 8.42
N ALA A 20 11.05 39.36 8.43
CA ALA A 20 11.12 37.94 8.09
C ALA A 20 10.35 37.06 9.11
N THR A 21 10.42 37.42 10.42
CA THR A 21 9.67 36.71 11.47
C THR A 21 8.17 37.04 11.48
N VAL A 22 7.75 38.20 11.00
CA VAL A 22 6.33 38.57 10.89
C VAL A 22 5.67 37.91 9.66
N SER A 23 6.42 37.63 8.58
CA SER A 23 5.88 36.85 7.44
C SER A 23 5.80 35.36 7.70
N LEU A 24 6.43 34.83 8.75
CA LEU A 24 6.35 33.43 9.19
C LEU A 24 5.06 33.10 9.98
N ALA A 25 4.22 34.08 10.31
CA ALA A 25 3.00 33.86 11.09
C ALA A 25 1.78 33.39 10.25
N GLU A 26 1.87 33.46 8.91
CA GLU A 26 0.84 32.95 7.99
C GLU A 26 1.48 31.89 7.09
N GLY A 27 1.47 30.62 7.54
CA GLY A 27 1.92 29.50 6.71
C GLY A 27 1.10 29.38 5.40
N TYR A 28 1.60 28.62 4.46
CA TYR A 28 0.97 28.43 3.17
C TYR A 28 -0.34 27.64 3.28
N THR A 29 -1.40 28.09 2.63
CA THR A 29 -2.54 27.26 2.29
C THR A 29 -2.24 26.56 0.97
N ILE A 30 -2.22 25.23 1.00
CA ILE A 30 -1.92 24.41 -0.17
C ILE A 30 -3.20 23.79 -0.70
N THR A 31 -3.42 23.88 -2.01
CA THR A 31 -4.45 23.10 -2.68
C THR A 31 -3.81 21.96 -3.46
N GLN A 32 -4.20 20.74 -3.12
CA GLN A 32 -3.95 19.57 -3.94
C GLN A 32 -5.18 19.26 -4.80
N ALA A 33 -4.98 18.96 -6.09
CA ALA A 33 -6.06 18.46 -6.93
C ALA A 33 -5.94 16.95 -7.11
N VAL A 34 -7.05 16.28 -6.84
CA VAL A 34 -7.16 14.84 -6.78
C VAL A 34 -8.15 14.39 -7.83
N SER A 35 -7.74 13.42 -8.65
CA SER A 35 -8.63 12.79 -9.63
C SER A 35 -9.68 11.95 -8.91
N SER A 36 -10.92 12.40 -8.94
CA SER A 36 -12.00 11.87 -8.11
C SER A 36 -12.86 10.80 -8.78
N THR A 37 -12.41 10.19 -9.86
CA THR A 37 -13.21 9.15 -10.54
C THR A 37 -13.53 7.93 -9.66
N LEU A 38 -12.96 7.89 -8.45
CA LEU A 38 -13.05 6.74 -7.56
C LEU A 38 -13.70 7.01 -6.19
N LEU A 39 -13.84 8.28 -5.75
CA LEU A 39 -13.69 8.44 -4.30
C LEU A 39 -14.70 9.37 -3.60
N TYR A 40 -15.56 10.07 -4.32
CA TYR A 40 -16.50 10.99 -3.70
C TYR A 40 -17.95 10.72 -4.10
N VAL A 41 -18.73 10.22 -3.13
CA VAL A 41 -20.20 10.23 -3.26
C VAL A 41 -20.71 11.57 -2.70
N PRO A 42 -21.20 12.49 -3.54
CA PRO A 42 -21.77 13.76 -3.06
C PRO A 42 -22.98 13.49 -2.18
N GLY A 43 -23.00 14.01 -0.97
CA GLY A 43 -24.23 14.09 -0.20
C GLY A 43 -24.17 13.83 1.30
N ALA A 44 -23.31 12.94 1.78
CA ALA A 44 -23.11 12.73 3.22
C ALA A 44 -21.71 12.16 3.47
N PRO A 45 -20.80 12.95 4.08
CA PRO A 45 -19.51 12.43 4.45
C PRO A 45 -19.67 11.33 5.51
N ASN A 46 -19.25 10.12 5.16
CA ASN A 46 -19.19 9.00 6.08
C ASN A 46 -17.72 8.74 6.46
N TRP A 47 -17.43 8.72 7.77
CA TRP A 47 -16.09 8.53 8.31
C TRP A 47 -15.87 7.14 8.91
N ASN A 48 -16.69 6.20 8.47
CA ASN A 48 -16.64 4.81 8.89
C ASN A 48 -15.63 4.02 8.06
N LEU A 49 -14.44 3.75 8.60
CA LEU A 49 -13.41 2.99 7.88
C LEU A 49 -13.61 1.46 7.93
N PHE A 50 -14.64 0.96 8.60
CA PHE A 50 -15.05 -0.46 8.40
C PHE A 50 -15.72 -0.70 7.04
N VAL A 51 -15.86 0.34 6.23
CA VAL A 51 -16.44 0.29 4.87
C VAL A 51 -15.42 0.83 3.89
N SER A 52 -15.18 0.11 2.79
CA SER A 52 -14.46 0.64 1.64
C SER A 52 -15.25 1.74 0.94
N HIS A 53 -14.58 2.70 0.34
CA HIS A 53 -15.17 3.79 -0.46
C HIS A 53 -16.03 4.78 0.35
N THR A 54 -15.52 5.27 1.44
CA THR A 54 -16.09 6.42 2.17
C THR A 54 -15.20 7.64 2.02
N VAL A 55 -15.72 8.85 2.25
CA VAL A 55 -14.91 10.07 2.24
C VAL A 55 -13.68 9.93 3.15
N GLY A 56 -13.85 9.20 4.25
CA GLY A 56 -12.78 8.88 5.17
C GLY A 56 -11.69 8.00 4.57
N ASN A 57 -12.03 7.00 3.78
CA ASN A 57 -11.06 6.06 3.21
C ASN A 57 -10.21 6.67 2.12
N ASP A 58 -10.76 7.61 1.37
CA ASP A 58 -10.18 7.88 0.07
C ASP A 58 -9.37 9.18 0.03
N ILE A 59 -9.57 10.16 0.91
CA ILE A 59 -8.93 11.47 0.74
C ILE A 59 -8.56 12.22 2.04
N GLY A 60 -9.15 11.92 3.15
CA GLY A 60 -8.92 12.70 4.38
C GLY A 60 -8.69 11.84 5.60
N ALA A 61 -8.93 10.55 5.48
CA ALA A 61 -8.84 9.66 6.61
C ALA A 61 -7.42 9.49 7.10
N TYR A 62 -6.50 9.27 6.16
CA TYR A 62 -5.12 8.95 6.52
C TYR A 62 -4.38 10.15 7.10
N ASP A 63 -4.71 11.35 6.64
CA ASP A 63 -4.10 12.59 7.13
C ASP A 63 -4.69 13.06 8.45
N THR A 64 -5.88 12.58 8.79
CA THR A 64 -6.58 12.94 10.04
C THR A 64 -6.66 11.77 11.03
N TYR A 65 -6.09 10.63 10.69
CA TYR A 65 -5.97 9.44 11.51
C TYR A 65 -4.52 8.96 11.55
N VAL A 66 -4.05 8.62 12.73
CA VAL A 66 -2.66 8.22 12.96
C VAL A 66 -2.64 6.79 13.50
N PRO A 67 -1.68 5.93 13.08
CA PRO A 67 -1.54 4.58 13.61
C PRO A 67 -0.92 4.58 15.01
N LEU A 68 -0.91 3.42 15.65
CA LEU A 68 -0.15 3.24 16.89
C LEU A 68 1.35 3.45 16.66
N ALA A 69 1.87 2.91 15.56
CA ALA A 69 3.24 3.13 15.10
C ALA A 69 3.31 3.00 13.57
N TYR A 70 4.24 3.72 12.96
CA TYR A 70 4.59 3.52 11.56
C TYR A 70 5.67 2.43 11.45
N TYR A 71 5.63 1.64 10.41
CA TYR A 71 6.62 0.61 10.10
C TYR A 71 7.20 0.84 8.71
N ASN A 72 8.51 0.83 8.60
CA ASN A 72 9.18 0.91 7.32
C ASN A 72 9.62 -0.51 6.88
N PRO A 73 9.01 -1.07 5.84
CA PRO A 73 9.30 -2.44 5.41
C PRO A 73 10.69 -2.61 4.78
N ILE A 74 11.31 -1.52 4.33
CA ILE A 74 12.65 -1.53 3.74
C ILE A 74 13.72 -1.60 4.83
N THR A 75 13.55 -0.81 5.89
CA THR A 75 14.51 -0.77 6.99
C THR A 75 14.17 -1.74 8.12
N GLY A 76 12.95 -2.25 8.17
CA GLY A 76 12.45 -3.07 9.28
C GLY A 76 12.23 -2.28 10.58
N GLN A 77 12.27 -0.95 10.53
CA GLN A 77 12.22 -0.09 11.70
C GLN A 77 10.83 0.50 11.93
N PHE A 78 10.56 0.84 13.19
CA PHE A 78 9.32 1.50 13.58
C PHE A 78 9.55 2.95 13.99
N PHE A 79 8.53 3.77 13.74
CA PHE A 79 8.39 5.10 14.31
C PHE A 79 7.13 5.14 15.20
N PRO A 80 7.27 5.25 16.55
CA PRO A 80 6.14 5.31 17.48
C PRO A 80 5.31 6.59 17.29
N ALA A 81 3.98 6.43 17.11
CA ALA A 81 3.05 7.53 16.92
C ALA A 81 2.06 7.62 18.10
N LEU A 82 0.87 7.03 18.02
CA LEU A 82 -0.08 7.01 19.15
C LEU A 82 0.40 6.10 20.30
N ALA A 83 1.14 5.05 20.00
CA ALA A 83 1.88 4.31 21.01
C ALA A 83 3.18 5.04 21.34
N GLU A 84 3.54 5.05 22.61
CA GLU A 84 4.86 5.49 23.09
C GLU A 84 5.87 4.35 23.02
N ASN A 85 5.40 3.13 23.31
CA ASN A 85 6.23 1.94 23.35
C ASN A 85 5.34 0.69 23.32
N TRP A 86 5.97 -0.49 23.11
CA TRP A 86 5.31 -1.81 23.22
C TRP A 86 6.30 -2.88 23.63
N THR A 87 5.77 -3.97 24.17
CA THR A 87 6.56 -5.16 24.51
C THR A 87 5.88 -6.41 23.96
N ILE A 88 6.70 -7.37 23.55
CA ILE A 88 6.26 -8.66 23.02
C ILE A 88 6.79 -9.74 23.94
N ARG A 89 5.91 -10.70 24.29
CA ARG A 89 6.28 -11.89 25.04
C ARG A 89 5.66 -13.12 24.40
N VAL A 90 6.48 -13.94 23.77
CA VAL A 90 6.07 -15.25 23.27
C VAL A 90 6.09 -16.23 24.42
N LEU A 91 5.00 -17.00 24.58
CA LEU A 91 4.81 -17.95 25.65
C LEU A 91 5.23 -19.37 25.23
N PRO A 92 5.57 -20.26 26.19
CA PRO A 92 6.04 -21.62 25.86
C PRO A 92 5.02 -22.48 25.11
N ASN A 93 3.73 -22.14 25.20
CA ASN A 93 2.65 -22.81 24.48
C ASN A 93 2.47 -22.32 23.03
N GLY A 94 3.33 -21.42 22.54
CA GLY A 94 3.26 -20.86 21.19
C GLY A 94 2.33 -19.65 21.05
N SER A 95 1.60 -19.24 22.08
CA SER A 95 0.84 -17.99 22.08
C SER A 95 1.76 -16.80 22.34
N GLY A 96 1.27 -15.57 22.10
CA GLY A 96 2.05 -14.38 22.34
C GLY A 96 1.23 -13.22 22.86
N VAL A 97 1.85 -12.38 23.66
CA VAL A 97 1.25 -11.18 24.24
C VAL A 97 1.98 -9.95 23.71
N LEU A 98 1.25 -9.09 23.01
CA LEU A 98 1.66 -7.74 22.67
C LEU A 98 1.05 -6.79 23.72
N THR A 99 1.88 -6.06 24.45
CA THR A 99 1.44 -4.98 25.33
C THR A 99 1.81 -3.66 24.73
N VAL A 100 0.84 -2.79 24.53
CA VAL A 100 1.03 -1.46 23.92
C VAL A 100 0.79 -0.40 24.99
N TYR A 101 1.76 0.52 25.10
CA TYR A 101 1.71 1.69 25.99
C TYR A 101 1.41 2.91 25.14
N LEU A 102 0.29 3.58 25.42
CA LEU A 102 -0.20 4.72 24.65
C LEU A 102 0.35 6.04 25.18
N ARG A 103 0.59 6.98 24.28
CA ARG A 103 0.94 8.36 24.64
C ARG A 103 -0.22 9.01 25.39
N ARG A 104 0.14 9.80 26.40
CA ARG A 104 -0.82 10.57 27.20
C ARG A 104 -0.99 11.96 26.62
N GLY A 105 -2.19 12.55 26.82
CA GLY A 105 -2.48 13.92 26.44
C GLY A 105 -2.73 14.12 24.95
N LEU A 106 -3.03 13.04 24.22
CA LEU A 106 -3.59 13.09 22.88
C LEU A 106 -5.11 13.07 22.94
N TYR A 107 -5.74 13.74 22.00
CA TYR A 107 -7.19 13.91 21.97
C TYR A 107 -7.72 13.73 20.56
N TRP A 108 -8.87 13.08 20.47
CA TRP A 108 -9.74 13.22 19.32
C TRP A 108 -10.29 14.64 19.27
N PHE A 109 -10.40 15.17 18.04
CA PHE A 109 -10.94 16.52 17.81
C PHE A 109 -11.86 16.53 16.59
N ASN A 110 -13.02 17.18 16.69
CA ASN A 110 -13.99 17.27 15.61
C ASN A 110 -14.22 18.71 15.09
N GLY A 111 -13.36 19.64 15.48
CA GLY A 111 -13.50 21.06 15.16
C GLY A 111 -14.16 21.89 16.28
N SER A 112 -14.80 21.26 17.26
CA SER A 112 -15.50 21.97 18.36
C SER A 112 -15.33 21.31 19.73
N ALA A 113 -15.16 20.00 19.77
CA ALA A 113 -15.07 19.22 21.00
C ALA A 113 -13.88 18.27 20.97
N THR A 114 -13.42 17.88 22.14
CA THR A 114 -12.33 16.91 22.34
C THR A 114 -12.80 15.68 23.10
N ILE A 115 -12.25 14.53 22.78
CA ILE A 115 -12.36 13.28 23.54
C ILE A 115 -10.94 12.82 23.85
N PRO A 116 -10.54 12.50 25.09
CA PRO A 116 -9.24 11.95 25.39
C PRO A 116 -9.01 10.63 24.62
N PHE A 117 -7.86 10.49 23.96
CA PHE A 117 -7.47 9.23 23.35
C PHE A 117 -7.00 8.26 24.43
N THR A 118 -7.56 7.07 24.44
CA THR A 118 -7.32 6.06 25.47
C THR A 118 -7.26 4.65 24.89
N ALA A 119 -6.87 3.70 25.71
CA ALA A 119 -6.88 2.28 25.40
C ALA A 119 -8.27 1.73 25.01
N TRP A 120 -9.34 2.41 25.41
CA TRP A 120 -10.70 2.04 25.04
C TRP A 120 -11.00 2.30 23.57
N ASP A 121 -10.38 3.31 22.97
CA ASP A 121 -10.51 3.60 21.54
C ASP A 121 -9.86 2.47 20.72
N VAL A 122 -8.64 2.10 21.11
CA VAL A 122 -7.92 0.97 20.52
C VAL A 122 -8.68 -0.34 20.71
N TYR A 123 -9.24 -0.54 21.90
CA TYR A 123 -10.10 -1.69 22.19
C TYR A 123 -11.31 -1.75 21.24
N ALA A 124 -12.02 -0.63 21.08
CA ALA A 124 -13.20 -0.59 20.22
C ALA A 124 -12.87 -1.02 18.79
N GLU A 125 -11.81 -0.49 18.24
CA GLU A 125 -11.39 -0.77 16.88
C GLU A 125 -11.08 -2.25 16.65
N PHE A 126 -10.18 -2.78 17.44
CA PHE A 126 -9.75 -4.17 17.26
C PHE A 126 -10.80 -5.17 17.72
N TYR A 127 -11.59 -4.84 18.74
CA TYR A 127 -12.70 -5.69 19.16
C TYR A 127 -13.77 -5.82 18.07
N ILE A 128 -14.16 -4.69 17.46
CA ILE A 128 -15.08 -4.69 16.31
C ILE A 128 -14.46 -5.44 15.13
N GLY A 129 -13.19 -5.20 14.85
CA GLY A 129 -12.45 -5.88 13.78
C GLY A 129 -12.41 -7.39 13.96
N VAL A 130 -12.01 -7.89 15.13
CA VAL A 130 -11.89 -9.33 15.40
C VAL A 130 -13.28 -9.98 15.49
N LYS A 131 -14.18 -9.40 16.27
CA LYS A 131 -15.49 -9.99 16.56
C LYS A 131 -16.49 -9.82 15.40
N GLY A 132 -16.48 -8.65 14.74
CA GLY A 132 -17.42 -8.31 13.67
C GLY A 132 -16.94 -8.70 12.27
N PHE A 133 -15.64 -8.65 12.00
CA PHE A 133 -15.08 -8.85 10.67
C PHE A 133 -14.05 -9.98 10.55
N GLY A 134 -13.66 -10.59 11.68
CA GLY A 134 -12.72 -11.71 11.71
C GLY A 134 -11.26 -11.29 11.43
N TRP A 135 -10.89 -10.06 11.79
CA TRP A 135 -9.51 -9.60 11.64
C TRP A 135 -8.53 -10.50 12.41
N PHE A 136 -7.32 -10.63 11.90
CA PHE A 136 -6.22 -11.43 12.46
C PHE A 136 -6.50 -12.93 12.62
N TYR A 137 -7.57 -13.45 12.00
CA TYR A 137 -7.80 -14.89 12.00
C TYR A 137 -6.66 -15.63 11.24
N PRO A 138 -6.13 -16.75 11.72
CA PRO A 138 -6.54 -17.52 12.91
C PRO A 138 -5.84 -17.13 14.22
N PHE A 139 -5.00 -16.11 14.24
CA PHE A 139 -4.13 -15.73 15.37
C PHE A 139 -4.92 -15.10 16.52
N MET A 140 -5.96 -14.35 16.20
CA MET A 140 -7.01 -13.89 17.11
C MET A 140 -8.35 -14.42 16.62
N GLN A 141 -9.19 -14.91 17.53
CA GLN A 141 -10.39 -15.61 17.13
C GLN A 141 -11.63 -15.01 17.78
N PHE A 142 -12.75 -15.04 17.05
CA PHE A 142 -14.05 -14.56 17.49
C PHE A 142 -14.43 -14.96 18.92
N GLN A 143 -14.30 -16.25 19.26
CA GLN A 143 -14.71 -16.79 20.55
C GLN A 143 -13.84 -16.33 21.72
N TYR A 144 -12.63 -15.88 21.46
CA TYR A 144 -11.67 -15.42 22.47
C TYR A 144 -11.47 -13.91 22.49
N ALA A 145 -12.19 -13.15 21.66
CA ALA A 145 -11.97 -11.70 21.53
C ALA A 145 -12.09 -10.95 22.86
N ASP A 146 -12.97 -11.38 23.77
CA ASP A 146 -13.13 -10.79 25.11
C ASP A 146 -11.91 -11.07 26.01
N GLU A 147 -11.16 -12.13 25.74
CA GLU A 147 -9.95 -12.50 26.45
C GLU A 147 -8.69 -12.04 25.76
N ASP A 148 -8.71 -11.97 24.43
CA ASP A 148 -7.56 -11.62 23.59
C ASP A 148 -7.26 -10.13 23.59
N ILE A 149 -8.26 -9.29 23.81
CA ILE A 149 -8.12 -7.82 23.78
C ILE A 149 -8.48 -7.27 25.16
N ARG A 150 -7.48 -6.84 25.94
CA ARG A 150 -7.63 -6.42 27.33
C ARG A 150 -7.15 -5.01 27.57
N VAL A 151 -8.04 -4.15 28.01
CA VAL A 151 -7.67 -2.84 28.54
C VAL A 151 -7.15 -3.04 29.97
N ILE A 152 -5.87 -2.77 30.19
CA ILE A 152 -5.23 -2.87 31.52
C ILE A 152 -5.48 -1.60 32.32
N ASN A 153 -5.35 -0.44 31.66
CA ASN A 153 -5.70 0.88 32.17
C ASN A 153 -5.90 1.82 30.97
N ASN A 154 -6.24 3.08 31.21
CA ASN A 154 -6.55 4.03 30.13
C ASN A 154 -5.44 4.23 29.12
N TYR A 155 -4.21 3.82 29.41
CA TYR A 155 -3.05 4.02 28.53
C TYR A 155 -2.25 2.74 28.30
N THR A 156 -2.83 1.59 28.62
CA THR A 156 -2.18 0.29 28.41
C THR A 156 -3.20 -0.73 27.94
N ILE A 157 -2.94 -1.33 26.80
CA ILE A 157 -3.76 -2.40 26.23
C ILE A 157 -2.89 -3.62 25.93
N GLN A 158 -3.46 -4.79 26.07
CA GLN A 158 -2.83 -6.06 25.73
C GLN A 158 -3.63 -6.80 24.67
N PHE A 159 -2.90 -7.42 23.76
CA PHE A 159 -3.43 -8.33 22.75
C PHE A 159 -2.80 -9.70 22.94
N LEU A 160 -3.63 -10.70 23.12
CA LEU A 160 -3.22 -12.09 23.17
C LEU A 160 -3.45 -12.75 21.81
N PHE A 161 -2.38 -13.09 21.13
CA PHE A 161 -2.42 -13.95 19.95
C PHE A 161 -2.46 -15.39 20.43
N GLN A 162 -3.55 -16.12 20.16
CA GLN A 162 -3.72 -17.53 20.54
C GLN A 162 -2.59 -18.39 19.97
N GLN A 163 -2.11 -17.98 18.82
CA GLN A 163 -0.86 -18.40 18.22
C GLN A 163 -0.05 -17.17 17.85
N TRP A 164 1.21 -17.12 18.26
CA TRP A 164 2.07 -16.00 17.92
C TRP A 164 2.32 -15.96 16.40
N SER A 165 2.11 -14.79 15.82
CA SER A 165 2.57 -14.47 14.49
C SER A 165 3.68 -13.43 14.59
N PRO A 166 4.86 -13.69 14.03
CA PRO A 166 5.97 -12.74 14.03
C PRO A 166 5.67 -11.44 13.28
N THR A 167 4.57 -11.38 12.56
CA THR A 167 4.26 -10.31 11.61
C THR A 167 2.88 -9.68 11.83
N GLU A 168 1.86 -10.41 12.29
CA GLU A 168 0.52 -9.86 12.51
C GLU A 168 0.48 -8.70 13.52
N TRP A 169 1.37 -8.68 14.48
CA TRP A 169 1.49 -7.57 15.43
C TRP A 169 1.98 -6.28 14.77
N ILE A 170 2.79 -6.40 13.69
CA ILE A 170 3.20 -5.25 12.88
C ILE A 170 1.96 -4.60 12.26
N TYR A 171 1.12 -5.45 11.66
CA TYR A 171 -0.14 -5.04 11.08
C TYR A 171 -1.04 -4.32 12.09
N LEU A 172 -1.16 -4.87 13.29
CA LEU A 172 -1.94 -4.27 14.37
C LEU A 172 -1.43 -2.87 14.75
N LEU A 173 -0.11 -2.70 14.87
CA LEU A 173 0.47 -1.40 15.22
C LEU A 173 0.34 -0.34 14.12
N THR A 174 0.30 -0.76 12.87
CA THR A 174 0.26 0.16 11.71
C THR A 174 -1.15 0.53 11.26
N TYR A 175 -2.17 -0.04 11.90
CA TYR A 175 -3.56 0.28 11.58
C TYR A 175 -3.93 1.70 12.05
N HIS A 176 -4.57 2.49 11.20
CA HIS A 176 -4.97 3.86 11.53
C HIS A 176 -6.19 3.87 12.45
N MET A 177 -6.10 4.57 13.56
CA MET A 177 -7.17 4.65 14.55
C MET A 177 -8.27 5.60 14.10
N PHE A 178 -9.53 5.12 14.04
CA PHE A 178 -10.70 5.93 13.64
C PHE A 178 -11.93 5.73 14.55
N THR A 179 -11.79 5.02 15.67
CA THR A 179 -12.90 4.62 16.52
C THR A 179 -12.85 5.26 17.90
N PRO A 180 -13.21 6.55 18.07
CA PRO A 180 -13.39 7.09 19.41
C PRO A 180 -14.45 6.28 20.16
N TYR A 181 -14.08 5.68 21.30
CA TYR A 181 -14.91 4.73 22.03
C TYR A 181 -16.34 5.23 22.33
N PRO A 182 -16.57 6.49 22.74
CA PRO A 182 -17.93 6.97 22.98
C PRO A 182 -18.85 6.89 21.76
N VAL A 183 -18.29 6.99 20.56
CA VAL A 183 -19.05 6.90 19.29
C VAL A 183 -19.34 5.45 18.92
N TRP A 184 -18.39 4.54 19.18
CA TRP A 184 -18.47 3.15 18.73
C TRP A 184 -18.87 2.15 19.81
N LYS A 185 -19.08 2.62 21.05
CA LYS A 185 -19.47 1.79 22.18
C LYS A 185 -20.70 0.91 21.92
N TRP A 186 -21.67 1.43 21.18
CA TRP A 186 -22.89 0.69 20.81
C TRP A 186 -22.58 -0.59 20.02
N ALA A 187 -21.64 -0.52 19.08
CA ALA A 187 -21.23 -1.67 18.27
C ALA A 187 -20.48 -2.70 19.12
N VAL A 188 -19.58 -2.24 20.00
CA VAL A 188 -18.89 -3.09 20.97
C VAL A 188 -19.89 -3.81 21.87
N ASP A 189 -20.84 -3.08 22.47
CA ASP A 189 -21.84 -3.63 23.39
C ASP A 189 -22.75 -4.65 22.67
N ALA A 190 -23.13 -4.37 21.43
CA ALA A 190 -23.92 -5.31 20.63
C ALA A 190 -23.14 -6.60 20.33
N LEU A 191 -21.89 -6.47 19.87
CA LEU A 191 -21.06 -7.63 19.54
C LEU A 191 -20.71 -8.50 20.76
N LYS A 192 -20.60 -7.92 21.96
CA LYS A 192 -20.40 -8.68 23.21
C LYS A 192 -21.51 -9.67 23.49
N ASN A 193 -22.74 -9.34 23.12
CA ASN A 193 -23.90 -10.19 23.36
C ASN A 193 -24.08 -11.27 22.26
N ILE A 194 -23.30 -11.25 21.18
CA ILE A 194 -23.39 -12.22 20.09
C ILE A 194 -22.34 -13.32 20.31
N THR A 195 -22.82 -14.54 20.43
CA THR A 195 -21.99 -15.73 20.68
C THR A 195 -21.72 -16.57 19.42
N ASN A 196 -22.46 -16.31 18.34
CA ASN A 196 -22.29 -17.00 17.06
C ASN A 196 -21.53 -16.13 16.06
N ARG A 197 -20.47 -16.67 15.46
CA ARG A 197 -19.62 -15.95 14.49
C ARG A 197 -20.40 -15.48 13.25
N GLY A 198 -21.29 -16.33 12.72
CA GLY A 198 -22.09 -15.96 11.55
C GLY A 198 -23.07 -14.84 11.85
N GLU A 199 -23.66 -14.81 13.03
CA GLU A 199 -24.52 -13.72 13.50
C GLU A 199 -23.73 -12.41 13.68
N ALA A 200 -22.50 -12.49 14.22
CA ALA A 200 -21.65 -11.33 14.40
C ALA A 200 -21.22 -10.71 13.05
N LEU A 201 -20.79 -11.54 12.09
CA LEU A 201 -20.51 -11.11 10.73
C LEU A 201 -21.77 -10.47 10.08
N ALA A 202 -22.92 -11.11 10.20
CA ALA A 202 -24.17 -10.60 9.67
C ALA A 202 -24.60 -9.29 10.35
N PHE A 203 -24.36 -9.15 11.67
CA PHE A 203 -24.60 -7.91 12.40
C PHE A 203 -23.67 -6.80 11.91
N ALA A 204 -22.36 -7.10 11.78
CA ALA A 204 -21.37 -6.14 11.30
C ALA A 204 -21.74 -5.62 9.91
N HIS A 205 -22.04 -6.53 8.98
CA HIS A 205 -22.46 -6.15 7.62
C HIS A 205 -23.79 -5.38 7.55
N ARG A 206 -24.74 -5.62 8.44
CA ARG A 206 -26.02 -4.91 8.40
C ARG A 206 -26.03 -3.59 9.16
N ASN A 207 -25.27 -3.49 10.23
CA ASN A 207 -25.40 -2.37 11.16
C ASN A 207 -24.12 -1.52 11.24
N ILE A 208 -22.93 -2.16 11.24
CA ILE A 208 -21.67 -1.43 11.35
C ILE A 208 -21.30 -0.81 10.00
N THR A 209 -21.38 -1.57 8.91
CA THR A 209 -21.04 -1.03 7.57
C THR A 209 -22.02 0.03 7.09
N THR A 210 -23.25 0.04 7.60
CA THR A 210 -24.27 1.05 7.24
C THR A 210 -24.29 2.25 8.19
N PHE A 211 -23.51 2.22 9.27
CA PHE A 211 -23.42 3.32 10.21
C PHE A 211 -22.69 4.51 9.60
N VAL A 212 -23.36 5.63 9.52
CA VAL A 212 -22.76 6.92 9.12
C VAL A 212 -22.01 7.49 10.32
N ALA A 213 -20.72 7.23 10.38
CA ALA A 213 -19.88 7.67 11.48
C ALA A 213 -19.65 9.19 11.43
N PRO A 214 -19.78 9.89 12.57
CA PRO A 214 -19.40 11.29 12.67
C PRO A 214 -17.88 11.43 12.58
N TYR A 215 -17.45 12.60 12.13
CA TYR A 215 -16.05 12.92 12.02
C TYR A 215 -15.38 13.18 13.37
N TRP A 216 -14.23 12.55 13.59
CA TRP A 216 -13.29 12.80 14.68
C TRP A 216 -11.87 12.54 14.18
N SER A 217 -10.99 13.49 14.34
CA SER A 217 -9.56 13.35 14.01
C SER A 217 -8.75 12.92 15.22
N ILE A 218 -7.73 12.10 15.00
CA ILE A 218 -6.63 11.83 15.93
C ILE A 218 -5.31 12.06 15.19
N SER A 219 -5.02 13.33 14.90
CA SER A 219 -3.92 13.77 14.05
C SER A 219 -3.56 15.22 14.36
N PRO A 220 -2.39 15.73 13.95
CA PRO A 220 -2.11 17.17 13.93
C PRO A 220 -3.09 17.99 13.09
N TYR A 221 -3.76 17.35 12.12
CA TYR A 221 -4.76 17.98 11.28
C TYR A 221 -6.16 17.48 11.57
N TYR A 222 -7.15 18.32 11.30
CA TYR A 222 -8.56 17.94 11.32
C TYR A 222 -9.30 18.51 10.11
N VAL A 223 -10.40 17.89 9.73
CA VAL A 223 -11.27 18.41 8.68
C VAL A 223 -12.03 19.61 9.22
N SER A 224 -11.68 20.80 8.75
CA SER A 224 -12.30 22.07 9.13
C SER A 224 -13.47 22.43 8.23
N LYS A 225 -13.51 21.91 7.00
CA LYS A 225 -14.59 22.19 6.05
C LYS A 225 -14.76 21.04 5.05
N VAL A 226 -16.01 20.73 4.72
CA VAL A 226 -16.41 19.82 3.66
C VAL A 226 -17.29 20.59 2.68
N GLY A 227 -16.87 20.64 1.41
CA GLY A 227 -17.64 21.19 0.31
C GLY A 227 -18.21 20.12 -0.61
N SER A 228 -18.84 20.53 -1.70
CA SER A 228 -19.41 19.61 -2.68
C SER A 228 -18.33 18.84 -3.48
N ASN A 229 -17.14 19.43 -3.63
CA ASN A 229 -16.02 18.88 -4.40
C ASN A 229 -14.67 19.17 -3.76
N TYR A 230 -14.63 19.45 -2.46
CA TYR A 230 -13.37 19.65 -1.74
C TYR A 230 -13.53 19.35 -0.24
N ILE A 231 -12.39 19.03 0.36
CA ILE A 231 -12.22 18.98 1.82
C ILE A 231 -11.10 19.92 2.19
N THR A 232 -11.27 20.65 3.30
CA THR A 232 -10.18 21.45 3.89
C THR A 232 -9.78 20.81 5.21
N ILE A 233 -8.51 20.48 5.34
CA ILE A 233 -7.89 20.09 6.59
C ILE A 233 -7.03 21.23 7.12
N THR A 234 -7.04 21.41 8.43
CA THR A 234 -6.34 22.50 9.10
C THR A 234 -5.70 21.95 10.37
N LEU A 235 -4.58 22.53 10.80
CA LEU A 235 -3.96 22.18 12.07
C LEU A 235 -4.92 22.32 13.23
N VAL A 236 -4.89 21.39 14.16
CA VAL A 236 -5.63 21.47 15.42
C VAL A 236 -5.22 22.72 16.22
N PRO A 237 -6.06 23.21 17.15
CA PRO A 237 -5.72 24.36 17.99
C PRO A 237 -4.35 24.22 18.69
N PRO A 238 -3.67 25.33 18.98
CA PRO A 238 -2.28 25.31 19.51
C PRO A 238 -2.08 24.48 20.78
N ASP A 239 -3.07 24.45 21.66
CA ASP A 239 -3.05 23.67 22.90
C ASP A 239 -3.07 22.15 22.66
N LEU A 240 -3.73 21.71 21.59
CA LEU A 240 -3.69 20.32 21.14
C LEU A 240 -2.46 20.04 20.26
N PHE A 241 -2.03 21.03 19.47
CA PHE A 241 -0.94 20.91 18.52
C PHE A 241 0.41 20.66 19.20
N GLN A 242 0.67 21.28 20.36
CA GLN A 242 1.93 21.14 21.09
C GLN A 242 2.30 19.65 21.35
N ARG A 243 1.31 18.78 21.58
CA ARG A 243 1.55 17.35 21.79
C ARG A 243 1.97 16.63 20.51
N TRP A 244 1.50 17.09 19.37
CA TRP A 244 1.89 16.51 18.08
C TRP A 244 3.31 16.92 17.69
N GLU A 245 3.81 18.07 18.09
CA GLU A 245 5.22 18.44 17.94
C GLU A 245 6.16 17.50 18.73
N GLU A 246 5.72 16.99 19.88
CA GLU A 246 6.46 15.97 20.64
C GLU A 246 6.46 14.63 19.91
N VAL A 247 5.38 14.28 19.19
CA VAL A 247 5.31 13.05 18.39
C VAL A 247 6.14 13.16 17.12
N TYR A 248 6.07 14.28 16.43
CA TYR A 248 6.74 14.53 15.15
C TYR A 248 7.75 15.69 15.27
N PRO A 249 8.88 15.49 15.92
CA PRO A 249 9.79 16.59 16.29
C PRO A 249 10.53 17.24 15.11
N LEU A 250 10.48 16.62 13.93
CA LEU A 250 11.07 17.14 12.68
C LEU A 250 9.98 17.51 11.66
N ASN A 251 8.78 17.83 12.10
CA ASN A 251 7.66 18.13 11.21
C ASN A 251 7.83 19.46 10.45
N SER A 252 7.03 19.60 9.38
CA SER A 252 6.89 20.83 8.57
C SER A 252 5.51 21.49 8.71
N PHE A 253 4.73 21.15 9.72
CA PHE A 253 3.33 21.56 9.86
C PHE A 253 3.12 23.07 9.82
N THR A 254 4.00 23.82 10.49
CA THR A 254 3.88 25.28 10.60
C THR A 254 4.07 26.00 9.26
N TYR A 255 4.76 25.38 8.30
CA TYR A 255 4.83 25.90 6.94
C TYR A 255 3.53 25.68 6.17
N TYR A 256 2.76 24.64 6.48
CA TYR A 256 1.59 24.19 5.74
C TYR A 256 0.39 23.94 6.67
N PRO A 257 -0.12 24.98 7.35
CA PRO A 257 -1.18 24.81 8.36
C PRO A 257 -2.53 24.41 7.76
N THR A 258 -2.74 24.58 6.47
CA THR A 258 -4.01 24.28 5.80
C THR A 258 -3.78 23.61 4.46
N VAL A 259 -4.46 22.50 4.22
CA VAL A 259 -4.49 21.81 2.93
C VAL A 259 -5.92 21.69 2.44
N VAL A 260 -6.15 22.07 1.19
CA VAL A 260 -7.42 21.90 0.49
C VAL A 260 -7.27 20.76 -0.50
N SER A 261 -8.00 19.69 -0.31
CA SER A 261 -8.10 18.60 -1.30
C SER A 261 -9.29 18.90 -2.21
N LEU A 262 -8.97 19.29 -3.44
CA LEU A 262 -9.94 19.62 -4.49
C LEU A 262 -10.16 18.41 -5.40
N PHE A 263 -11.39 17.93 -5.48
CA PHE A 263 -11.77 16.82 -6.35
C PHE A 263 -12.03 17.30 -7.77
N VAL A 264 -11.37 16.68 -8.72
CA VAL A 264 -11.47 16.99 -10.15
C VAL A 264 -11.84 15.74 -10.93
N GLY A 265 -12.49 15.91 -12.08
CA GLY A 265 -13.10 14.82 -12.84
C GLY A 265 -12.12 13.92 -13.62
N GLY A 266 -10.81 14.08 -13.46
CA GLY A 266 -9.80 13.23 -14.10
C GLY A 266 -8.45 13.93 -14.32
N ASN A 267 -7.51 13.17 -14.86
CA ASN A 267 -6.10 13.57 -15.02
C ASN A 267 -5.94 14.89 -15.80
N THR A 268 -6.67 15.06 -16.91
CA THR A 268 -6.60 16.29 -17.71
C THR A 268 -7.10 17.52 -16.95
N GLN A 269 -8.14 17.35 -16.12
CA GLN A 269 -8.64 18.45 -15.30
C GLN A 269 -7.67 18.78 -14.16
N ALA A 270 -7.06 17.78 -13.53
CA ALA A 270 -6.01 17.99 -12.53
C ALA A 270 -4.82 18.76 -13.14
N MET A 271 -4.35 18.34 -14.32
CA MET A 271 -3.31 19.05 -15.06
C MET A 271 -3.68 20.53 -15.32
N THR A 272 -4.88 20.79 -15.80
CA THR A 272 -5.36 22.15 -16.03
C THR A 272 -5.42 22.96 -14.73
N THR A 273 -5.79 22.33 -13.62
CA THR A 273 -5.92 22.97 -12.30
C THR A 273 -4.55 23.43 -11.78
N ILE A 274 -3.51 22.60 -11.91
CA ILE A 274 -2.15 23.02 -11.50
C ILE A 274 -1.57 24.06 -12.45
N MET A 275 -1.76 23.93 -13.76
CA MET A 275 -1.29 24.90 -14.76
C MET A 275 -1.91 26.29 -14.58
N SER A 276 -3.16 26.35 -14.11
CA SER A 276 -3.85 27.62 -13.82
C SER A 276 -3.47 28.21 -12.45
N GLY A 277 -2.66 27.51 -11.65
CA GLY A 277 -2.29 27.92 -10.29
C GLY A 277 -3.39 27.72 -9.24
N GLN A 278 -4.51 27.09 -9.59
CA GLN A 278 -5.58 26.76 -8.64
C GLN A 278 -5.17 25.65 -7.68
N ALA A 279 -4.27 24.75 -8.08
CA ALA A 279 -3.61 23.78 -7.22
C ALA A 279 -2.09 23.99 -7.25
N GLN A 280 -1.43 23.63 -6.18
CA GLN A 280 0.03 23.65 -6.05
C GLN A 280 0.63 22.25 -6.10
N PHE A 281 -0.21 21.24 -6.00
CA PHE A 281 0.18 19.85 -6.00
C PHE A 281 -0.91 19.01 -6.68
N ILE A 282 -0.49 18.05 -7.50
CA ILE A 282 -1.39 17.03 -8.06
C ILE A 282 -0.70 15.66 -7.98
N TYR A 283 -1.50 14.65 -7.84
CA TYR A 283 -1.10 13.27 -7.91
C TYR A 283 -1.97 12.57 -8.96
N VAL A 284 -1.46 12.51 -10.19
CA VAL A 284 -2.19 11.92 -11.31
C VAL A 284 -1.23 11.29 -12.32
N PHE A 285 -1.70 10.26 -13.00
CA PHE A 285 -0.92 9.55 -14.01
C PHE A 285 -1.02 10.25 -15.35
N LEU A 286 -0.09 11.17 -15.62
CA LEU A 286 0.04 11.87 -16.88
C LEU A 286 1.00 11.16 -17.84
N SER A 287 0.77 11.30 -19.12
CA SER A 287 1.72 10.83 -20.14
C SER A 287 3.04 11.61 -20.09
N PRO A 288 4.15 11.08 -20.62
CA PRO A 288 5.42 11.79 -20.67
C PRO A 288 5.31 13.16 -21.35
N GLN A 289 4.47 13.31 -22.38
CA GLN A 289 4.23 14.57 -23.05
C GLN A 289 3.51 15.57 -22.16
N GLN A 290 2.51 15.12 -21.41
CA GLN A 290 1.80 15.97 -20.45
C GLN A 290 2.72 16.42 -19.29
N ASN A 291 3.57 15.52 -18.79
CA ASN A 291 4.56 15.87 -17.78
C ASN A 291 5.58 16.90 -18.35
N ALA A 292 6.10 16.68 -19.56
CA ALA A 292 6.99 17.65 -20.21
C ALA A 292 6.32 19.01 -20.47
N GLU A 293 5.00 19.01 -20.75
CA GLU A 293 4.24 20.26 -20.85
C GLU A 293 4.18 20.98 -19.50
N LEU A 294 3.95 20.28 -18.39
CA LEU A 294 3.98 20.84 -17.04
C LEU A 294 5.36 21.42 -16.71
N GLU A 295 6.42 20.67 -16.96
CA GLU A 295 7.80 21.09 -16.73
C GLU A 295 8.13 22.36 -17.54
N SER A 296 7.66 22.45 -18.80
CA SER A 296 7.81 23.66 -19.63
C SER A 296 7.11 24.89 -19.06
N LYS A 297 6.16 24.70 -18.13
CA LYS A 297 5.43 25.76 -17.44
C LYS A 297 5.97 26.02 -16.02
N GLY A 298 7.07 25.39 -15.65
CA GLY A 298 7.70 25.55 -14.34
C GLY A 298 7.01 24.76 -13.23
N ILE A 299 6.31 23.69 -13.57
CA ILE A 299 5.79 22.70 -12.64
C ILE A 299 6.77 21.52 -12.64
N ASP A 300 7.31 21.20 -11.49
CA ASP A 300 8.25 20.09 -11.35
C ASP A 300 7.53 18.75 -11.28
N VAL A 301 8.18 17.71 -11.80
CA VAL A 301 7.69 16.34 -11.79
C VAL A 301 8.78 15.45 -11.21
N PHE A 302 8.46 14.69 -10.18
CA PHE A 302 9.31 13.60 -9.71
C PHE A 302 8.47 12.34 -9.52
N THR A 303 9.12 11.19 -9.41
CA THR A 303 8.45 9.92 -9.22
C THR A 303 8.93 9.26 -7.94
N ILE A 304 8.01 8.66 -7.19
CA ILE A 304 8.30 7.81 -6.06
C ILE A 304 8.05 6.35 -6.43
N TYR A 305 8.77 5.44 -5.78
CA TYR A 305 8.51 4.02 -5.94
C TYR A 305 7.18 3.64 -5.28
N SER A 306 6.30 3.06 -6.08
CA SER A 306 5.08 2.43 -5.59
C SER A 306 5.26 0.91 -5.55
N TYR A 307 4.57 0.26 -4.64
CA TYR A 307 4.55 -1.21 -4.59
C TYR A 307 3.41 -1.80 -5.42
N ASP A 308 2.66 -0.96 -6.12
CA ASP A 308 1.63 -1.39 -7.04
C ASP A 308 2.24 -2.05 -8.28
N ILE A 309 1.69 -3.18 -8.65
CA ILE A 309 2.02 -3.89 -9.88
C ILE A 309 0.77 -4.02 -10.74
N TYR A 310 0.98 -4.08 -12.04
CA TYR A 310 -0.08 -4.28 -13.02
C TYR A 310 0.04 -5.65 -13.65
N GLY A 311 -1.10 -6.28 -13.89
CA GLY A 311 -1.13 -7.59 -14.48
C GLY A 311 -2.42 -7.89 -15.23
N ILE A 312 -2.32 -8.84 -16.15
CA ILE A 312 -3.48 -9.39 -16.86
C ILE A 312 -3.83 -10.72 -16.20
N THR A 313 -4.99 -10.77 -15.56
CA THR A 313 -5.56 -12.02 -15.03
C THR A 313 -6.47 -12.65 -16.04
N ILE A 314 -6.22 -13.92 -16.33
CA ILE A 314 -7.07 -14.71 -17.22
C ILE A 314 -7.91 -15.67 -16.38
N ASN A 315 -9.21 -15.68 -16.61
CA ASN A 315 -10.13 -16.54 -15.89
C ASN A 315 -10.01 -17.99 -16.37
N PRO A 316 -9.54 -18.92 -15.51
CA PRO A 316 -9.35 -20.33 -15.88
C PRO A 316 -10.67 -21.10 -15.99
N SER A 317 -11.82 -20.49 -15.76
CA SER A 317 -13.13 -21.13 -16.02
C SER A 317 -13.45 -21.24 -17.51
N TYR A 318 -12.70 -20.53 -18.35
CA TYR A 318 -12.92 -20.51 -19.80
C TYR A 318 -11.89 -21.39 -20.53
N TYR A 319 -12.35 -22.40 -21.27
CA TYR A 319 -11.50 -23.17 -22.16
C TYR A 319 -11.10 -22.33 -23.38
N PRO A 320 -9.84 -22.39 -23.83
CA PRO A 320 -8.73 -23.21 -23.34
C PRO A 320 -7.84 -22.52 -22.30
N TRP A 321 -8.24 -21.36 -21.76
CA TRP A 321 -7.50 -20.60 -20.77
C TRP A 321 -7.41 -21.29 -19.41
N ASN A 322 -8.18 -22.37 -19.20
CA ASN A 322 -8.03 -23.26 -18.04
C ASN A 322 -6.71 -24.05 -18.05
N ILE A 323 -6.03 -24.14 -19.20
CA ILE A 323 -4.73 -24.83 -19.34
C ILE A 323 -3.62 -23.87 -18.94
N PRO A 324 -2.83 -24.13 -17.87
CA PRO A 324 -1.76 -23.24 -17.43
C PRO A 324 -0.75 -22.89 -18.53
N GLN A 325 -0.34 -23.88 -19.33
CA GLN A 325 0.60 -23.68 -20.44
C GLN A 325 0.07 -22.72 -21.51
N VAL A 326 -1.26 -22.65 -21.72
CA VAL A 326 -1.88 -21.68 -22.63
C VAL A 326 -1.79 -20.27 -22.04
N ARG A 327 -1.97 -20.10 -20.72
CA ARG A 327 -1.77 -18.79 -20.08
C ARG A 327 -0.31 -18.37 -20.10
N ARG A 328 0.60 -19.31 -19.99
CA ARG A 328 2.06 -19.09 -20.00
C ARG A 328 2.56 -18.45 -21.29
N ILE A 329 1.87 -18.63 -22.43
CA ILE A 329 2.29 -17.99 -23.68
C ILE A 329 2.36 -16.47 -23.57
N LEU A 330 1.64 -15.84 -22.62
CA LEU A 330 1.72 -14.39 -22.40
C LEU A 330 3.14 -13.93 -22.14
N TYR A 331 3.95 -14.72 -21.44
CA TYR A 331 5.37 -14.40 -21.15
C TYR A 331 6.26 -14.33 -22.37
N TYR A 332 5.83 -14.98 -23.44
CA TYR A 332 6.57 -15.07 -24.69
C TYR A 332 5.98 -14.17 -25.79
N VAL A 333 4.70 -13.87 -25.72
CA VAL A 333 3.98 -13.07 -26.73
C VAL A 333 4.01 -11.59 -26.37
N LEU A 334 3.98 -11.23 -25.09
CA LEU A 334 3.87 -9.86 -24.64
C LEU A 334 5.24 -9.28 -24.29
N ASN A 335 5.57 -8.14 -24.91
CA ASN A 335 6.78 -7.38 -24.63
C ASN A 335 6.53 -6.38 -23.50
N THR A 336 6.85 -6.76 -22.25
CA THR A 336 6.62 -5.93 -21.06
C THR A 336 7.30 -4.55 -21.16
N THR A 337 8.47 -4.47 -21.79
CA THR A 337 9.18 -3.22 -22.00
C THR A 337 8.40 -2.30 -22.97
N ALA A 338 7.88 -2.85 -24.05
CA ALA A 338 7.07 -2.09 -24.99
C ALA A 338 5.72 -1.70 -24.38
N MET A 339 5.09 -2.58 -23.59
CA MET A 339 3.87 -2.28 -22.85
C MET A 339 4.09 -1.09 -21.90
N ALA A 340 5.12 -1.12 -21.07
CA ALA A 340 5.43 -0.02 -20.15
C ALA A 340 5.78 1.26 -20.92
N ALA A 341 6.56 1.16 -22.01
CA ALA A 341 6.92 2.30 -22.85
C ALA A 341 5.74 2.92 -23.60
N SER A 342 4.68 2.15 -23.90
CA SER A 342 3.48 2.65 -24.58
C SER A 342 2.78 3.76 -23.79
N TRP A 343 2.89 3.73 -22.46
CA TRP A 343 2.44 4.83 -21.60
C TRP A 343 3.58 5.77 -21.23
N GLY A 344 4.73 5.24 -20.83
CA GLY A 344 5.93 6.01 -20.48
C GLY A 344 6.67 5.43 -19.28
N LEU A 345 7.96 5.19 -19.48
CA LEU A 345 8.84 4.59 -18.45
C LEU A 345 9.06 5.48 -17.22
N GLN A 346 8.63 6.74 -17.24
CA GLN A 346 8.62 7.63 -16.08
C GLN A 346 7.53 7.26 -15.05
N SER A 347 6.48 6.56 -15.50
CA SER A 347 5.34 6.18 -14.64
C SER A 347 5.17 4.68 -14.51
N LEU A 348 5.82 3.89 -15.39
CA LEU A 348 5.70 2.43 -15.41
C LEU A 348 7.08 1.80 -15.65
N LEU A 349 7.45 0.87 -14.79
CA LEU A 349 8.63 0.02 -14.99
C LEU A 349 8.18 -1.34 -15.54
N PRO A 350 8.85 -1.86 -16.58
CA PRO A 350 8.53 -3.18 -17.10
C PRO A 350 8.86 -4.25 -16.05
N ALA A 351 8.00 -5.23 -15.89
CA ALA A 351 8.32 -6.39 -15.08
C ALA A 351 9.28 -7.32 -15.85
N SER A 352 10.27 -7.85 -15.14
CA SER A 352 11.22 -8.84 -15.65
C SER A 352 10.93 -10.24 -15.15
N TYR A 353 10.03 -10.37 -14.17
CA TYR A 353 9.70 -11.61 -13.49
C TYR A 353 8.20 -11.72 -13.25
N ASN A 354 7.67 -12.93 -13.29
CA ASN A 354 6.27 -13.17 -12.94
C ASN A 354 6.09 -13.43 -11.44
N ILE A 355 6.36 -12.43 -10.64
CA ILE A 355 6.13 -12.47 -9.21
C ILE A 355 5.32 -11.23 -8.78
N PRO A 356 4.42 -11.35 -7.82
CA PRO A 356 3.65 -10.22 -7.31
C PRO A 356 4.48 -9.29 -6.41
N ALA A 357 5.66 -8.90 -6.89
CA ALA A 357 6.57 -7.98 -6.23
C ALA A 357 7.14 -7.01 -7.26
N ALA A 358 7.20 -5.73 -6.91
CA ALA A 358 7.90 -4.78 -7.74
C ALA A 358 9.39 -5.15 -7.84
N GLN A 359 9.96 -4.97 -9.01
CA GLN A 359 11.34 -5.41 -9.30
C GLN A 359 12.37 -4.86 -8.29
N TYR A 360 12.20 -3.64 -7.81
CA TYR A 360 13.11 -3.04 -6.82
C TYR A 360 12.99 -3.66 -5.42
N THR A 361 11.91 -4.38 -5.11
CA THR A 361 11.76 -5.09 -3.83
C THR A 361 12.44 -6.45 -3.82
N LEU A 362 12.79 -6.99 -4.99
CA LEU A 362 13.46 -8.29 -5.12
C LEU A 362 14.83 -8.32 -4.45
N SER A 363 15.47 -7.17 -4.26
CA SER A 363 16.75 -7.07 -3.52
C SER A 363 16.61 -7.48 -2.05
N THR A 364 15.39 -7.50 -1.50
CA THR A 364 15.11 -7.95 -0.13
C THR A 364 14.95 -9.47 -0.03
N PHE A 365 14.82 -10.18 -1.16
CA PHE A 365 14.60 -11.62 -1.19
C PHE A 365 15.93 -12.37 -1.11
N PRO A 366 15.98 -13.54 -0.43
CA PRO A 366 17.14 -14.44 -0.49
C PRO A 366 17.46 -14.85 -1.93
N GLN A 367 18.75 -15.04 -2.22
CA GLN A 367 19.21 -15.42 -3.54
C GLN A 367 18.61 -16.78 -3.99
N THR A 368 18.35 -17.68 -3.06
CA THR A 368 17.67 -18.97 -3.31
C THR A 368 16.31 -18.77 -3.96
N ILE A 369 15.53 -17.84 -3.44
CA ILE A 369 14.21 -17.49 -3.95
C ILE A 369 14.32 -16.72 -5.27
N ALA A 370 15.23 -15.74 -5.35
CA ALA A 370 15.45 -15.00 -6.58
C ALA A 370 15.83 -15.91 -7.76
N ASN A 371 16.58 -16.99 -7.51
CA ASN A 371 16.96 -17.97 -8.53
C ASN A 371 15.79 -18.87 -9.00
N MET A 372 14.68 -18.89 -8.30
CA MET A 372 13.48 -19.63 -8.73
C MET A 372 12.63 -18.85 -9.73
N LEU A 373 12.83 -17.54 -9.80
CA LEU A 373 11.97 -16.67 -10.59
C LEU A 373 12.24 -16.83 -12.08
N PHE A 374 11.17 -16.93 -12.83
CA PHE A 374 11.24 -16.92 -14.29
C PHE A 374 11.47 -15.51 -14.82
N THR A 375 12.46 -15.39 -15.68
CA THR A 375 12.71 -14.14 -16.41
C THR A 375 11.92 -14.12 -17.72
N TYR A 376 11.18 -13.05 -17.96
CA TYR A 376 10.43 -12.89 -19.20
C TYR A 376 11.33 -12.88 -20.43
N LYS A 377 10.83 -13.54 -21.46
CA LYS A 377 11.55 -13.67 -22.71
C LYS A 377 10.58 -13.54 -23.87
N TYR A 378 10.50 -12.32 -24.41
CA TYR A 378 9.72 -12.10 -25.63
C TYR A 378 10.24 -13.00 -26.76
N ASN A 379 9.46 -14.00 -27.14
CA ASN A 379 9.81 -15.03 -28.13
C ASN A 379 8.55 -15.70 -28.68
N THR A 380 7.95 -15.10 -29.70
CA THR A 380 6.72 -15.60 -30.30
C THR A 380 6.88 -16.99 -30.94
N THR A 381 8.10 -17.37 -31.36
CA THR A 381 8.37 -18.71 -31.85
C THR A 381 8.21 -19.77 -30.76
N GLU A 382 8.73 -19.52 -29.56
CA GLU A 382 8.58 -20.40 -28.41
C GLU A 382 7.11 -20.52 -27.98
N ALA A 383 6.37 -19.39 -27.99
CA ALA A 383 4.96 -19.40 -27.75
C ALA A 383 4.17 -20.29 -28.73
N ALA A 384 4.52 -20.22 -30.02
CA ALA A 384 3.95 -21.08 -31.04
C ALA A 384 4.24 -22.55 -30.78
N GLN A 385 5.49 -22.91 -30.47
CA GLN A 385 5.88 -24.26 -30.12
C GLN A 385 5.15 -24.84 -28.92
N ILE A 386 4.90 -23.99 -27.90
CA ILE A 386 4.08 -24.40 -26.74
C ILE A 386 2.66 -24.74 -27.18
N LEU A 387 2.02 -23.90 -27.98
CA LEU A 387 0.67 -24.15 -28.47
C LEU A 387 0.61 -25.39 -29.36
N GLU A 388 1.56 -25.57 -30.27
CA GLU A 388 1.66 -26.75 -31.16
C GLU A 388 1.85 -28.04 -30.35
N SER A 389 2.68 -28.01 -29.29
CA SER A 389 2.88 -29.16 -28.40
C SER A 389 1.59 -29.60 -27.67
N LEU A 390 0.67 -28.69 -27.51
CA LEU A 390 -0.66 -28.95 -26.93
C LEU A 390 -1.72 -29.32 -27.99
N GLY A 391 -1.32 -29.44 -29.25
CA GLY A 391 -2.17 -29.81 -30.36
C GLY A 391 -2.97 -28.62 -30.96
N PHE A 392 -2.64 -27.39 -30.59
CA PHE A 392 -3.19 -26.21 -31.25
C PHE A 392 -2.58 -26.06 -32.65
N TYR A 393 -3.31 -25.41 -33.54
CA TYR A 393 -2.83 -25.19 -34.90
C TYR A 393 -3.25 -23.82 -35.43
N GLN A 394 -2.48 -23.29 -36.36
CA GLN A 394 -2.84 -22.05 -37.06
C GLN A 394 -3.60 -22.32 -38.37
N LYS A 395 -4.59 -21.49 -38.61
CA LYS A 395 -5.30 -21.42 -39.89
C LYS A 395 -5.57 -19.96 -40.23
N ASN A 396 -5.16 -19.54 -41.41
CA ASN A 396 -5.29 -18.14 -41.86
C ASN A 396 -4.76 -17.11 -40.87
N GLY A 397 -3.64 -17.40 -40.20
CA GLY A 397 -3.02 -16.52 -39.22
C GLY A 397 -3.66 -16.50 -37.83
N GLN A 398 -4.70 -17.30 -37.60
CA GLN A 398 -5.35 -17.43 -36.30
C GLN A 398 -5.10 -18.79 -35.68
N TRP A 399 -4.93 -18.84 -34.36
CA TRP A 399 -4.81 -20.05 -33.57
C TRP A 399 -6.16 -20.70 -33.29
N TYR A 400 -6.17 -22.01 -33.34
CA TYR A 400 -7.32 -22.87 -33.03
C TYR A 400 -6.91 -23.94 -32.01
N THR A 401 -7.83 -24.27 -31.13
CA THR A 401 -7.70 -25.40 -30.21
C THR A 401 -7.72 -26.74 -30.96
N PRO A 402 -7.27 -27.85 -30.35
CA PRO A 402 -7.35 -29.18 -30.95
C PRO A 402 -8.73 -29.60 -31.44
N ASN A 403 -9.79 -29.08 -30.82
CA ASN A 403 -11.18 -29.35 -31.21
C ASN A 403 -11.74 -28.35 -32.25
N GLY A 404 -10.92 -27.46 -32.78
CA GLY A 404 -11.29 -26.51 -33.84
C GLY A 404 -11.96 -25.22 -33.36
N THR A 405 -11.98 -24.94 -32.06
CA THR A 405 -12.46 -23.65 -31.51
C THR A 405 -11.42 -22.56 -31.72
N PRO A 406 -11.77 -21.36 -32.21
CA PRO A 406 -10.81 -20.26 -32.29
C PRO A 406 -10.27 -19.86 -30.93
N LEU A 407 -8.95 -19.70 -30.81
CA LEU A 407 -8.33 -19.09 -29.63
C LEU A 407 -8.50 -17.57 -29.73
N GLN A 408 -9.23 -17.00 -28.79
CA GLN A 408 -9.54 -15.57 -28.74
C GLN A 408 -9.70 -15.11 -27.30
N LEU A 409 -9.63 -13.78 -27.05
CA LEU A 409 -9.68 -13.22 -25.72
C LEU A 409 -10.52 -11.94 -25.70
N THR A 410 -11.29 -11.75 -24.61
CA THR A 410 -11.90 -10.47 -24.26
C THR A 410 -11.19 -9.95 -23.01
N LEU A 411 -10.52 -8.80 -23.14
CA LEU A 411 -9.75 -8.15 -22.06
C LEU A 411 -10.54 -6.95 -21.52
N LEU A 412 -11.03 -7.06 -20.30
CA LEU A 412 -11.69 -5.96 -19.59
C LEU A 412 -10.63 -5.03 -18.99
N MET A 413 -10.91 -3.73 -18.98
CA MET A 413 -10.03 -2.69 -18.46
C MET A 413 -10.86 -1.68 -17.66
N PRO A 414 -10.31 -1.05 -16.59
CA PRO A 414 -11.03 -0.02 -15.86
C PRO A 414 -11.12 1.27 -16.70
N ALA A 415 -12.32 1.76 -16.93
CA ALA A 415 -12.55 3.03 -17.62
C ALA A 415 -11.96 4.20 -16.81
N GLY A 416 -11.34 5.14 -17.48
CA GLY A 416 -10.72 6.31 -16.84
C GLY A 416 -9.26 6.13 -16.41
N PHE A 417 -8.75 4.90 -16.33
CA PHE A 417 -7.36 4.58 -15.95
C PHE A 417 -6.48 4.44 -17.21
N THR A 418 -6.13 5.57 -17.81
CA THR A 418 -5.40 5.59 -19.08
C THR A 418 -4.03 4.92 -19.02
N ASN A 419 -3.38 4.96 -17.85
CA ASN A 419 -2.12 4.27 -17.56
C ASN A 419 -2.25 2.73 -17.53
N GLN A 420 -3.45 2.19 -17.45
CA GLN A 420 -3.75 0.76 -17.61
C GLN A 420 -4.32 0.46 -19.00
N ILE A 421 -5.23 1.31 -19.48
CA ILE A 421 -5.91 1.12 -20.78
C ILE A 421 -4.88 1.09 -21.93
N VAL A 422 -3.91 2.00 -21.95
CA VAL A 422 -2.95 2.09 -23.06
C VAL A 422 -2.04 0.86 -23.12
N PRO A 423 -1.36 0.43 -22.06
CA PRO A 423 -0.57 -0.81 -22.10
C PRO A 423 -1.41 -2.07 -22.35
N ALA A 424 -2.62 -2.16 -21.82
CA ALA A 424 -3.50 -3.29 -22.06
C ALA A 424 -3.98 -3.35 -23.52
N SER A 425 -4.22 -2.18 -24.14
CA SER A 425 -4.55 -2.12 -25.57
C SER A 425 -3.36 -2.55 -26.44
N PHE A 426 -2.14 -2.15 -26.05
CA PHE A 426 -0.94 -2.60 -26.71
C PHE A 426 -0.76 -4.13 -26.59
N ALA A 427 -1.00 -4.70 -25.40
CA ALA A 427 -1.00 -6.15 -25.23
C ALA A 427 -2.03 -6.87 -26.12
N ALA A 428 -3.22 -6.29 -26.28
CA ALA A 428 -4.25 -6.85 -27.16
C ALA A 428 -3.84 -6.81 -28.64
N GLU A 429 -3.09 -5.79 -29.06
CA GLU A 429 -2.52 -5.70 -30.40
C GLU A 429 -1.43 -6.78 -30.63
N GLU A 430 -0.53 -6.98 -29.67
CA GLU A 430 0.49 -8.05 -29.75
C GLU A 430 -0.13 -9.45 -29.79
N LEU A 431 -1.13 -9.73 -28.96
CA LEU A 431 -1.87 -10.99 -28.98
C LEU A 431 -2.57 -11.21 -30.33
N THR A 432 -3.20 -10.17 -30.86
CA THR A 432 -3.89 -10.23 -32.16
C THR A 432 -2.88 -10.47 -33.29
N ALA A 433 -1.73 -9.81 -33.26
CA ALA A 433 -0.66 -10.02 -34.24
C ALA A 433 -0.08 -11.43 -34.17
N PHE A 434 -0.02 -12.03 -32.99
CA PHE A 434 0.39 -13.42 -32.81
C PHE A 434 -0.64 -14.44 -33.32
N GLY A 435 -1.87 -14.00 -33.59
CA GLY A 435 -2.96 -14.85 -34.07
C GLY A 435 -3.99 -15.21 -32.99
N ILE A 436 -4.07 -14.45 -31.91
CA ILE A 436 -5.07 -14.54 -30.87
C ILE A 436 -5.91 -13.25 -30.89
N PRO A 437 -6.98 -13.18 -31.68
CA PRO A 437 -7.83 -11.99 -31.72
C PRO A 437 -8.27 -11.57 -30.31
N THR A 438 -7.90 -10.39 -29.91
CA THR A 438 -8.15 -9.88 -28.55
C THR A 438 -8.97 -8.59 -28.61
N LYS A 439 -10.15 -8.64 -28.00
CA LYS A 439 -11.05 -7.49 -27.89
C LYS A 439 -10.87 -6.82 -26.53
N THR A 440 -10.59 -5.53 -26.54
CA THR A 440 -10.56 -4.72 -25.30
C THR A 440 -11.93 -4.11 -25.01
N VAL A 441 -12.31 -4.04 -23.75
CA VAL A 441 -13.55 -3.42 -23.27
C VAL A 441 -13.28 -2.62 -22.02
N ALA A 442 -13.46 -1.29 -22.08
CA ALA A 442 -13.38 -0.43 -20.92
C ALA A 442 -14.69 -0.50 -20.12
N ILE A 443 -14.59 -0.83 -18.83
CA ILE A 443 -15.71 -0.99 -17.91
C ILE A 443 -15.58 0.06 -16.81
N GLU A 444 -16.69 0.66 -16.44
CA GLU A 444 -16.75 1.55 -15.28
C GLU A 444 -16.21 0.81 -14.02
N HIS A 445 -15.40 1.51 -13.23
CA HIS A 445 -14.60 0.95 -12.14
C HIS A 445 -15.44 0.13 -11.14
N ASP A 446 -16.50 0.72 -10.58
CA ASP A 446 -17.29 0.06 -9.54
C ASP A 446 -18.06 -1.15 -10.08
N THR A 447 -18.46 -1.11 -11.32
CA THR A 447 -19.05 -2.25 -12.03
C THR A 447 -18.00 -3.36 -12.22
N LEU A 448 -16.78 -2.99 -12.61
CA LEU A 448 -15.69 -3.94 -12.80
C LEU A 448 -15.34 -4.64 -11.48
N VAL A 449 -15.02 -3.84 -10.45
CA VAL A 449 -14.49 -4.33 -9.16
C VAL A 449 -15.60 -4.86 -8.24
N GLY A 450 -16.76 -4.19 -8.23
CA GLY A 450 -17.86 -4.55 -7.34
C GLY A 450 -18.76 -5.68 -7.85
N LYS A 451 -18.72 -5.95 -9.17
CA LYS A 451 -19.62 -6.94 -9.77
C LYS A 451 -18.92 -7.97 -10.64
N LEU A 452 -18.24 -7.54 -11.73
CA LEU A 452 -17.78 -8.49 -12.75
C LEU A 452 -16.65 -9.38 -12.22
N ILE A 453 -15.66 -8.79 -11.54
CA ILE A 453 -14.55 -9.55 -10.96
C ILE A 453 -15.03 -10.51 -9.86
N PRO A 454 -15.81 -10.08 -8.85
CA PRO A 454 -16.27 -10.98 -7.81
C PRO A 454 -17.12 -12.14 -8.31
N ASN A 455 -17.89 -11.93 -9.38
CA ASN A 455 -18.75 -12.95 -9.98
C ASN A 455 -18.01 -13.84 -11.00
N GLY A 456 -16.74 -13.53 -11.34
CA GLY A 456 -16.02 -14.24 -12.41
C GLY A 456 -16.58 -13.98 -13.81
N GLU A 457 -17.28 -12.87 -14.01
CA GLU A 457 -17.93 -12.49 -15.28
C GLU A 457 -16.92 -11.80 -16.25
N PHE A 458 -15.77 -12.46 -16.49
CA PHE A 458 -14.71 -11.96 -17.38
C PHE A 458 -13.91 -13.12 -17.95
N GLN A 459 -13.32 -12.97 -19.14
CA GLN A 459 -12.30 -13.88 -19.68
C GLN A 459 -10.91 -13.45 -19.25
N ALA A 460 -10.58 -12.19 -19.43
CA ALA A 460 -9.37 -11.57 -18.91
C ALA A 460 -9.67 -10.17 -18.38
N VAL A 461 -8.88 -9.72 -17.42
CA VAL A 461 -8.98 -8.37 -16.87
C VAL A 461 -7.61 -7.80 -16.59
N GLU A 462 -7.39 -6.56 -17.02
CA GLU A 462 -6.26 -5.74 -16.63
C GLU A 462 -6.55 -5.11 -15.27
N TRP A 463 -5.72 -5.42 -14.26
CA TRP A 463 -5.89 -4.91 -12.92
C TRP A 463 -4.59 -4.93 -12.12
N PHE A 464 -4.65 -4.29 -10.95
CA PHE A 464 -3.56 -4.37 -9.98
C PHE A 464 -3.29 -5.81 -9.56
N GLY A 465 -2.02 -6.16 -9.42
CA GLY A 465 -1.60 -7.40 -8.80
C GLY A 465 -1.51 -7.29 -7.28
N PRO A 466 -1.32 -8.41 -6.59
CA PRO A 466 -1.02 -8.39 -5.17
C PRO A 466 0.32 -7.67 -4.92
N LYS A 467 0.37 -6.90 -3.82
CA LYS A 467 1.53 -6.07 -3.48
C LYS A 467 2.46 -6.81 -2.54
N VAL A 468 3.74 -6.84 -2.84
CA VAL A 468 4.77 -7.36 -1.95
C VAL A 468 5.86 -6.29 -1.78
N ASN A 469 5.97 -5.73 -0.58
CA ASN A 469 6.88 -4.63 -0.30
C ASN A 469 8.29 -5.10 0.06
N SER A 470 8.41 -6.25 0.71
CA SER A 470 9.67 -6.85 1.06
C SER A 470 9.51 -8.34 1.32
N TYR A 471 10.61 -9.06 1.38
CA TYR A 471 10.60 -10.47 1.78
C TYR A 471 9.94 -10.69 3.15
N ILE A 472 10.19 -9.79 4.12
CA ILE A 472 9.63 -9.88 5.48
C ILE A 472 8.11 -9.69 5.48
N THR A 473 7.59 -8.85 4.60
CA THR A 473 6.15 -8.51 4.53
C THR A 473 5.42 -9.17 3.37
N ALA A 474 6.06 -10.08 2.66
CA ALA A 474 5.49 -10.77 1.50
C ALA A 474 4.11 -11.40 1.79
N TRP A 475 3.90 -11.89 3.00
CA TRP A 475 2.68 -12.52 3.44
C TRP A 475 1.52 -11.55 3.71
N THR A 476 1.79 -10.28 4.10
CA THR A 476 0.75 -9.32 4.50
C THR A 476 -0.10 -8.87 3.34
N GLN A 477 0.50 -8.80 2.17
CA GLN A 477 -0.12 -8.23 0.99
C GLN A 477 -0.84 -9.27 0.12
N TRP A 478 -0.30 -10.47 0.02
CA TRP A 478 -0.87 -11.51 -0.82
C TRP A 478 -2.30 -11.92 -0.42
N PRO A 479 -2.65 -12.03 0.88
CA PRO A 479 -4.00 -12.38 1.27
C PRO A 479 -4.97 -11.20 1.41
N HIS A 480 -4.47 -9.98 1.58
CA HIS A 480 -5.30 -8.85 2.01
C HIS A 480 -5.73 -7.88 0.91
N THR A 481 -5.17 -7.97 -0.30
CA THR A 481 -5.71 -7.16 -1.40
C THR A 481 -7.06 -7.72 -1.84
N SER A 482 -8.09 -6.89 -1.81
CA SER A 482 -9.46 -7.26 -2.19
C SER A 482 -9.53 -7.94 -3.56
N VAL A 483 -8.73 -7.45 -4.50
CA VAL A 483 -8.63 -8.00 -5.85
C VAL A 483 -8.04 -9.41 -5.84
N TRP A 484 -6.98 -9.65 -5.04
CA TRP A 484 -6.37 -10.96 -4.91
C TRP A 484 -7.34 -11.99 -4.32
N THR A 485 -8.04 -11.63 -3.25
CA THR A 485 -9.04 -12.51 -2.63
C THR A 485 -10.14 -12.88 -3.61
N TYR A 486 -10.60 -11.91 -4.41
CA TYR A 486 -11.59 -12.16 -5.45
C TYR A 486 -11.03 -13.04 -6.57
N PHE A 487 -9.87 -12.73 -7.11
CA PHE A 487 -9.28 -13.48 -8.21
C PHE A 487 -8.92 -14.90 -7.82
N VAL A 488 -8.13 -15.05 -6.78
CA VAL A 488 -7.63 -16.36 -6.40
C VAL A 488 -8.72 -17.17 -5.69
N GLY A 489 -9.50 -16.54 -4.82
CA GLY A 489 -10.57 -17.21 -4.08
C GLY A 489 -11.74 -17.68 -4.98
N ASN A 490 -12.20 -16.82 -5.86
CA ASN A 490 -13.38 -17.09 -6.67
C ASN A 490 -13.05 -17.75 -8.01
N VAL A 491 -11.95 -17.36 -8.64
CA VAL A 491 -11.58 -17.86 -9.98
C VAL A 491 -10.79 -19.16 -9.89
N PHE A 492 -9.86 -19.27 -8.96
CA PHE A 492 -9.06 -20.48 -8.78
C PHE A 492 -9.60 -21.39 -7.67
N ASN A 493 -10.70 -21.00 -7.02
CA ASN A 493 -11.33 -21.74 -5.92
C ASN A 493 -10.30 -22.17 -4.87
N THR A 494 -9.71 -21.20 -4.18
CA THR A 494 -8.66 -21.42 -3.16
C THR A 494 -9.13 -22.26 -1.98
N SER A 495 -10.45 -22.42 -1.82
CA SER A 495 -11.03 -23.37 -0.85
C SER A 495 -10.94 -24.82 -1.30
N LEU A 496 -10.72 -25.08 -2.59
CA LEU A 496 -10.46 -26.44 -3.06
C LEU A 496 -9.03 -26.84 -2.68
N ALA A 497 -8.92 -28.01 -2.13
CA ALA A 497 -7.63 -28.66 -1.95
C ALA A 497 -7.05 -29.00 -3.33
N TRP A 498 -5.91 -28.40 -3.65
CA TRP A 498 -5.18 -28.72 -4.88
C TRP A 498 -4.35 -29.96 -4.64
N PRO A 499 -4.32 -30.93 -5.61
CA PRO A 499 -3.45 -32.10 -5.49
C PRO A 499 -2.00 -31.64 -5.50
N PHE A 500 -1.25 -32.06 -4.48
CA PHE A 500 0.07 -31.50 -4.24
C PHE A 500 1.17 -32.54 -4.30
N ALA A 501 1.92 -32.47 -5.32
CA ALA A 501 3.34 -32.43 -5.27
C ALA A 501 3.73 -31.02 -5.70
N TRP A 502 4.64 -30.39 -4.98
CA TRP A 502 5.13 -29.08 -5.35
C TRP A 502 5.80 -29.19 -6.73
N PRO A 503 5.36 -28.45 -7.72
CA PRO A 503 6.10 -28.40 -8.95
C PRO A 503 7.44 -27.72 -8.65
N ARG A 504 8.51 -28.42 -8.92
CA ARG A 504 9.83 -27.83 -8.94
C ARG A 504 10.02 -27.18 -10.30
N VAL A 505 9.76 -25.89 -10.37
CA VAL A 505 9.87 -25.09 -11.57
C VAL A 505 11.17 -24.30 -11.52
N VAL A 506 12.00 -24.45 -12.53
CA VAL A 506 13.19 -23.62 -12.71
C VAL A 506 13.15 -23.11 -14.14
N ASN A 507 13.25 -21.80 -14.30
CA ASN A 507 13.16 -21.13 -15.61
C ASN A 507 11.92 -21.58 -16.40
N HIS A 508 10.73 -21.59 -15.77
CA HIS A 508 9.44 -22.10 -16.29
C HIS A 508 9.42 -23.55 -16.73
N GLN A 509 10.50 -24.27 -16.57
CA GLN A 509 10.50 -25.69 -16.86
C GLN A 509 10.15 -26.47 -15.61
N LEU A 510 9.10 -27.28 -15.68
CA LEU A 510 8.82 -28.27 -14.65
C LEU A 510 9.96 -29.30 -14.68
N ILE A 511 10.91 -29.19 -13.73
CA ILE A 511 12.04 -30.11 -13.62
C ILE A 511 11.76 -31.28 -12.68
N GLY A 512 10.59 -31.29 -12.05
CA GLY A 512 10.17 -32.35 -11.16
C GLY A 512 9.15 -31.91 -10.15
N TRP A 513 8.90 -32.81 -9.23
CA TRP A 513 7.99 -32.60 -8.12
C TRP A 513 8.76 -32.90 -6.84
N TYR A 514 8.63 -32.10 -5.82
CA TYR A 514 9.21 -32.44 -4.53
C TYR A 514 8.18 -32.31 -3.41
N CYS A 515 8.34 -33.19 -2.46
CA CYS A 515 7.56 -33.23 -1.23
C CYS A 515 8.52 -32.97 -0.10
N GLN A 516 8.23 -31.99 0.73
CA GLN A 516 8.94 -31.79 1.99
C GLN A 516 7.95 -31.69 3.12
N PRO A 517 8.11 -32.45 4.21
CA PRO A 517 7.35 -32.22 5.41
C PRO A 517 7.67 -30.82 5.93
N LEU A 518 6.64 -30.07 6.34
CA LEU A 518 6.87 -28.91 7.18
C LEU A 518 7.53 -29.31 8.48
N SER A 519 8.28 -28.41 9.07
CA SER A 519 8.83 -28.59 10.40
C SER A 519 7.69 -28.90 11.38
N THR A 520 7.89 -29.90 12.22
CA THR A 520 6.95 -30.25 13.31
C THR A 520 6.89 -29.18 14.40
N ASN A 521 7.69 -28.12 14.29
CA ASN A 521 7.78 -27.06 15.30
C ASN A 521 6.74 -25.94 15.13
N LEU A 522 5.93 -25.99 14.06
CA LEU A 522 4.80 -25.07 13.94
C LEU A 522 3.70 -25.46 14.92
N PRO A 523 3.19 -24.52 15.72
CA PRO A 523 2.17 -24.81 16.72
C PRO A 523 0.84 -25.24 16.10
N PRO A 524 -0.01 -26.00 16.81
CA PRO A 524 -1.38 -26.24 16.38
C PRO A 524 -2.18 -24.92 16.28
N PRO A 525 -3.14 -24.80 15.35
CA PRO A 525 -3.59 -25.81 14.40
C PRO A 525 -2.79 -25.90 13.09
N ILE A 526 -1.76 -25.11 12.90
CA ILE A 526 -1.06 -24.97 11.62
C ILE A 526 -0.32 -26.24 11.23
N ASN A 527 0.31 -26.92 12.20
CA ASN A 527 1.04 -28.16 11.93
C ASN A 527 0.14 -29.31 11.42
N ASN A 528 -1.17 -29.21 11.65
CA ASN A 528 -2.15 -30.23 11.22
C ASN A 528 -2.84 -29.89 9.89
N THR A 529 -2.67 -28.69 9.38
CA THR A 529 -3.38 -28.21 8.18
C THR A 529 -2.53 -28.24 6.91
N LEU A 530 -1.21 -28.40 7.05
CA LEU A 530 -0.28 -28.46 5.92
C LEU A 530 0.35 -29.83 5.83
N VAL A 531 -0.24 -30.63 4.97
CA VAL A 531 0.39 -31.88 4.51
C VAL A 531 1.07 -31.59 3.19
N TRP A 532 2.38 -31.44 3.22
CA TRP A 532 3.18 -31.17 2.03
C TRP A 532 3.34 -32.39 1.14
N CYS A 533 3.51 -33.53 1.73
CA CYS A 533 3.51 -34.83 1.07
C CYS A 533 3.50 -35.94 2.11
N VAL A 534 2.67 -36.93 1.94
CA VAL A 534 2.68 -38.14 2.79
C VAL A 534 2.94 -39.32 1.90
N ASN A 535 4.11 -40.00 2.12
CA ASN A 535 4.46 -41.32 1.61
C ASN A 535 4.06 -41.60 0.15
N SER A 536 4.63 -40.87 -0.82
CA SER A 536 4.38 -41.03 -2.26
C SER A 536 2.93 -40.75 -2.73
N THR A 537 2.04 -40.40 -1.84
CA THR A 537 0.70 -39.88 -2.16
C THR A 537 0.72 -38.36 -2.05
N PHE A 538 0.18 -37.70 -3.05
CA PHE A 538 0.08 -36.25 -3.06
C PHE A 538 -0.89 -35.81 -1.96
N GLY A 539 -0.42 -34.96 -1.05
CA GLY A 539 -1.26 -34.24 -0.14
C GLY A 539 -2.04 -33.12 -0.87
N TYR A 540 -2.86 -32.41 -0.12
CA TYR A 540 -3.59 -31.27 -0.62
C TYR A 540 -3.19 -30.01 0.13
N ILE A 541 -2.96 -28.88 -0.57
CA ILE A 541 -2.77 -27.60 0.05
C ILE A 541 -3.92 -26.68 -0.33
N ASN A 542 -4.42 -25.97 0.66
CA ASN A 542 -5.29 -24.84 0.46
C ASN A 542 -4.41 -23.59 0.47
N LEU A 543 -4.58 -22.67 -0.50
CA LEU A 543 -3.81 -21.44 -0.56
C LEU A 543 -3.89 -20.61 0.71
N SER A 544 -5.05 -20.57 1.38
CA SER A 544 -5.21 -19.93 2.68
C SER A 544 -4.32 -20.55 3.76
N ASN A 545 -3.99 -21.83 3.67
CA ASN A 545 -3.08 -22.48 4.63
C ASN A 545 -1.62 -22.05 4.40
N VAL A 546 -1.19 -21.87 3.14
CA VAL A 546 0.16 -21.34 2.85
C VAL A 546 0.33 -19.96 3.45
N GLN A 547 -0.66 -19.09 3.26
CA GLN A 547 -0.67 -17.75 3.84
C GLN A 547 -0.57 -17.80 5.35
N THR A 548 -1.32 -18.70 5.99
CA THR A 548 -1.27 -18.90 7.44
C THR A 548 0.12 -19.35 7.91
N VAL A 549 0.80 -20.21 7.15
CA VAL A 549 2.18 -20.63 7.49
C VAL A 549 3.15 -19.49 7.31
N ILE A 550 3.08 -18.76 6.20
CA ILE A 550 3.91 -17.60 5.99
C ILE A 550 3.75 -16.61 7.15
N ALA A 551 2.51 -16.34 7.58
CA ALA A 551 2.22 -15.43 8.67
C ALA A 551 2.66 -15.96 10.06
N ALA A 552 2.71 -17.28 10.26
CA ALA A 552 3.08 -17.90 11.54
C ALA A 552 4.58 -18.18 11.67
N ALA A 553 5.28 -18.33 10.56
CA ALA A 553 6.70 -18.60 10.55
C ALA A 553 7.51 -17.30 10.71
N ALA A 554 8.62 -17.36 11.45
CA ALA A 554 9.50 -16.22 11.56
C ALA A 554 10.16 -15.91 10.20
N PRO A 555 10.15 -14.64 9.73
CA PRO A 555 10.85 -14.26 8.52
C PRO A 555 12.32 -14.73 8.53
N GLY A 556 12.77 -15.34 7.43
CA GLY A 556 14.10 -15.95 7.33
C GLY A 556 14.25 -17.31 8.00
N SER A 557 13.22 -17.85 8.65
CA SER A 557 13.25 -19.23 9.14
C SER A 557 13.09 -20.23 7.99
N PRO A 558 13.57 -21.49 8.12
CA PRO A 558 13.41 -22.50 7.09
C PRO A 558 11.94 -22.77 6.71
N ASP A 559 11.02 -22.66 7.65
CA ASP A 559 9.58 -22.84 7.37
C ASP A 559 9.01 -21.66 6.59
N TYR A 560 9.44 -20.42 6.90
CA TYR A 560 9.08 -19.23 6.15
C TYR A 560 9.59 -19.30 4.70
N GLU A 561 10.88 -19.65 4.51
CA GLU A 561 11.49 -19.81 3.19
C GLU A 561 10.75 -20.85 2.37
N LYS A 562 10.50 -22.04 2.92
CA LYS A 562 9.74 -23.09 2.26
C LYS A 562 8.33 -22.65 1.85
N ALA A 563 7.65 -21.90 2.71
CA ALA A 563 6.32 -21.41 2.39
C ALA A 563 6.34 -20.38 1.27
N ILE A 564 7.32 -19.48 1.23
CA ILE A 564 7.53 -18.53 0.13
C ILE A 564 7.93 -19.28 -1.16
N GLU A 565 8.87 -20.21 -1.09
CA GLU A 565 9.24 -21.05 -2.23
C GLU A 565 8.03 -21.78 -2.82
N ALA A 566 7.22 -22.33 -1.95
CA ALA A 566 6.00 -23.03 -2.32
C ALA A 566 5.00 -22.10 -3.02
N TRP A 567 4.80 -20.92 -2.49
CA TRP A 567 3.92 -19.93 -3.08
C TRP A 567 4.41 -19.52 -4.48
N ILE A 568 5.70 -19.23 -4.62
CA ILE A 568 6.33 -18.88 -5.91
C ILE A 568 6.19 -20.02 -6.90
N ALA A 569 6.50 -21.28 -6.48
CA ALA A 569 6.35 -22.44 -7.33
C ALA A 569 4.91 -22.63 -7.83
N TRP A 570 3.94 -22.39 -6.95
CA TRP A 570 2.54 -22.42 -7.34
C TRP A 570 2.23 -21.33 -8.36
N TRP A 571 2.67 -20.09 -8.10
CA TRP A 571 2.46 -18.96 -8.98
C TRP A 571 3.07 -19.22 -10.37
N GLU A 572 4.32 -19.64 -10.41
CA GLU A 572 5.07 -19.96 -11.63
C GLU A 572 4.49 -21.13 -12.41
N TYR A 573 3.80 -22.08 -11.76
CA TYR A 573 3.19 -23.22 -12.41
C TYR A 573 1.80 -22.92 -12.96
N TYR A 574 0.96 -22.27 -12.16
CA TYR A 574 -0.44 -22.04 -12.53
C TYR A 574 -0.65 -20.74 -13.29
N ASP A 575 0.32 -19.81 -13.26
CA ASP A 575 0.24 -18.52 -13.97
C ASP A 575 -1.10 -17.80 -13.74
N PRO A 576 -1.46 -17.50 -12.48
CA PRO A 576 -2.78 -16.97 -12.17
C PRO A 576 -2.96 -15.54 -12.70
N GLN A 577 -1.85 -14.80 -12.82
CA GLN A 577 -1.82 -13.47 -13.38
C GLN A 577 -0.48 -13.26 -14.08
N PHE A 578 -0.51 -12.64 -15.24
CA PHE A 578 0.67 -12.15 -15.93
C PHE A 578 1.01 -10.75 -15.43
N ILE A 579 2.07 -10.62 -14.63
CA ILE A 579 2.57 -9.33 -14.15
C ILE A 579 3.41 -8.71 -15.26
N TRP A 580 3.01 -7.55 -15.78
CA TRP A 580 3.74 -6.91 -16.86
C TRP A 580 4.46 -5.63 -16.46
N GLY A 581 4.09 -5.00 -15.35
CA GLY A 581 4.72 -3.75 -14.94
C GLY A 581 4.55 -3.43 -13.47
N ALA A 582 5.39 -2.54 -12.98
CA ALA A 582 5.31 -1.92 -11.68
C ALA A 582 5.06 -0.42 -11.86
N LYS A 583 4.21 0.11 -11.00
CA LYS A 583 3.84 1.51 -10.97
C LYS A 583 4.96 2.34 -10.34
N LEU A 584 5.29 3.44 -10.98
CA LEU A 584 5.94 4.59 -10.34
C LEU A 584 4.87 5.65 -10.11
N GLU A 585 4.90 6.31 -8.98
CA GLU A 585 3.93 7.35 -8.66
C GLU A 585 4.48 8.72 -9.02
N PRO A 586 4.00 9.32 -10.11
CA PRO A 586 4.43 10.66 -10.49
C PRO A 586 3.75 11.68 -9.59
N ILE A 587 4.55 12.57 -9.04
CA ILE A 587 4.14 13.69 -8.23
C ILE A 587 4.43 14.96 -9.02
N GLN A 588 3.41 15.78 -9.25
CA GLN A 588 3.56 17.06 -9.93
C GLN A 588 3.31 18.18 -8.93
N TYR A 589 4.22 19.11 -8.83
CA TYR A 589 4.14 20.17 -7.84
C TYR A 589 4.69 21.52 -8.34
N ASN A 590 4.18 22.58 -7.78
CA ASN A 590 4.68 23.91 -8.03
C ASN A 590 5.89 24.21 -7.12
N PRO A 591 7.11 24.37 -7.70
CA PRO A 591 8.34 24.55 -6.91
C PRO A 591 8.37 25.87 -6.12
N ASN A 592 7.45 26.81 -6.37
CA ASN A 592 7.30 28.00 -5.54
C ASN A 592 6.68 27.74 -4.16
N TYR A 593 6.20 26.54 -3.92
CA TYR A 593 5.56 26.16 -2.65
C TYR A 593 6.28 25.01 -1.93
N PHE A 594 7.03 24.17 -2.66
CA PHE A 594 7.67 22.98 -2.16
C PHE A 594 9.09 22.85 -2.69
N ASP A 595 9.98 22.34 -1.87
CA ASP A 595 11.30 21.86 -2.30
C ASP A 595 11.50 20.42 -1.87
N PHE A 596 11.44 19.52 -2.85
CA PHE A 596 11.73 18.08 -2.73
C PHE A 596 13.11 17.73 -3.27
N THR A 597 13.76 18.64 -3.99
CA THR A 597 14.89 18.34 -4.86
C THR A 597 16.16 17.99 -4.11
N TRP A 598 16.35 18.53 -2.89
CA TRP A 598 17.52 18.26 -2.07
C TRP A 598 17.69 16.76 -1.74
N ALA A 599 16.57 16.07 -1.46
CA ALA A 599 16.62 14.66 -1.10
C ALA A 599 17.07 13.82 -2.29
N TYR A 600 16.51 14.05 -3.47
CA TYR A 600 16.87 13.32 -4.69
C TYR A 600 18.25 13.69 -5.25
N ALA A 601 18.76 14.89 -4.93
CA ALA A 601 20.12 15.29 -5.28
C ALA A 601 21.19 14.61 -4.41
N CYS A 602 20.87 14.34 -3.12
CA CYS A 602 21.87 13.92 -2.14
C CYS A 602 21.71 12.46 -1.69
N LEU A 603 20.56 11.83 -1.92
CA LEU A 603 20.25 10.50 -1.42
C LEU A 603 19.99 9.52 -2.57
N PRO A 604 20.28 8.23 -2.40
CA PRO A 604 19.74 7.21 -3.29
C PRO A 604 18.21 7.32 -3.37
N HIS A 605 17.64 7.09 -4.55
CA HIS A 605 16.22 7.34 -4.81
C HIS A 605 15.28 6.73 -3.76
N LEU A 606 15.47 5.46 -3.41
CA LEU A 606 14.66 4.78 -2.39
C LEU A 606 14.74 5.44 -1.01
N ILE A 607 15.91 5.95 -0.61
CA ILE A 607 16.09 6.66 0.66
C ILE A 607 15.48 8.07 0.56
N ALA A 608 15.58 8.73 -0.59
CA ALA A 608 14.91 10.00 -0.82
C ALA A 608 13.39 9.86 -0.65
N ASP A 609 12.80 8.81 -1.22
CA ASP A 609 11.38 8.48 -1.05
C ASP A 609 11.02 8.30 0.44
N LEU A 610 11.85 7.60 1.22
CA LEU A 610 11.65 7.40 2.66
C LEU A 610 11.73 8.72 3.46
N VAL A 611 12.53 9.65 3.01
CA VAL A 611 12.71 10.96 3.67
C VAL A 611 11.56 11.90 3.32
N VAL A 612 11.12 11.89 2.07
CA VAL A 612 10.09 12.82 1.58
C VAL A 612 8.68 12.28 1.86
N TYR A 613 8.46 10.98 1.66
CA TYR A 613 7.18 10.30 1.86
C TYR A 613 7.33 9.00 2.67
N PRO A 614 7.72 9.08 3.96
CA PRO A 614 7.96 7.86 4.74
C PRO A 614 6.73 6.95 4.87
N SER A 615 5.54 7.51 4.88
CA SER A 615 4.29 6.75 4.99
C SER A 615 3.84 6.15 3.66
N ALA A 616 4.30 6.64 2.51
CA ALA A 616 4.10 5.97 1.23
C ALA A 616 4.63 4.54 1.23
N GLN A 617 5.63 4.26 2.07
CA GLN A 617 6.16 2.92 2.30
C GLN A 617 5.20 2.04 3.11
N GLN A 618 4.19 2.61 3.77
CA GLN A 618 3.15 1.88 4.50
C GLN A 618 2.00 1.36 3.62
N MET A 619 2.10 1.49 2.31
CA MET A 619 1.16 0.86 1.36
C MET A 619 1.03 -0.67 1.54
N ILE A 620 1.72 -1.21 2.57
CA ILE A 620 1.55 -2.58 3.07
C ILE A 620 0.07 -2.96 3.26
N MET A 621 -0.76 -1.96 3.57
CA MET A 621 -2.15 -2.14 3.98
C MET A 621 -3.16 -1.81 2.88
N GLY A 622 -2.75 -1.63 1.65
CA GLY A 622 -3.63 -1.21 0.55
C GLY A 622 -4.05 0.25 0.63
N MET A 623 -3.39 1.04 1.46
CA MET A 623 -3.68 2.45 1.70
C MET A 623 -2.70 3.29 0.90
N SER A 624 -3.21 4.03 -0.08
CA SER A 624 -2.40 4.96 -0.87
C SER A 624 -2.17 6.23 -0.05
N THR A 625 -0.92 6.51 0.28
CA THR A 625 -0.53 7.65 1.13
C THR A 625 0.29 8.69 0.37
N THR A 626 0.10 8.81 -0.92
CA THR A 626 0.76 9.82 -1.76
C THR A 626 0.09 11.18 -1.72
N TRP A 627 -0.69 11.44 -0.68
CA TRP A 627 -1.43 12.68 -0.50
C TRP A 627 -0.67 13.63 0.43
N LEU A 628 -0.78 14.93 0.18
CA LEU A 628 -0.49 15.92 1.18
C LEU A 628 -1.56 15.80 2.31
N PRO A 629 -1.21 15.92 3.57
CA PRO A 629 0.04 16.48 4.11
C PRO A 629 1.11 15.47 4.54
N ASP A 630 1.12 14.26 4.05
CA ASP A 630 2.03 13.22 4.47
C ASP A 630 3.52 13.64 4.60
N PRO A 631 4.13 14.34 3.60
CA PRO A 631 5.49 14.84 3.74
C PRO A 631 5.68 15.82 4.90
N PHE A 632 4.60 16.42 5.41
CA PHE A 632 4.69 17.42 6.48
C PHE A 632 4.92 16.79 7.85
N PHE A 633 4.43 15.54 8.04
CA PHE A 633 4.61 14.80 9.29
C PHE A 633 6.08 14.56 9.62
N PHE A 634 6.87 14.30 8.60
CA PHE A 634 8.25 13.85 8.76
C PHE A 634 9.29 14.89 8.36
N GLY A 635 8.87 16.09 7.96
CA GLY A 635 9.75 17.24 7.75
C GLY A 635 10.70 17.14 6.57
N GLY A 636 10.35 16.32 5.57
CA GLY A 636 11.14 16.16 4.36
C GLY A 636 11.04 17.33 3.39
N VAL A 637 10.10 18.25 3.61
CA VAL A 637 9.77 19.35 2.70
C VAL A 637 9.65 20.68 3.44
N ALA A 638 10.03 21.76 2.77
CA ALA A 638 9.81 23.14 3.21
C ALA A 638 9.52 24.02 1.99
N PRO A 639 8.99 25.23 2.20
CA PRO A 639 8.90 26.21 1.13
C PRO A 639 10.28 26.63 0.61
N PRO A 640 10.40 27.10 -0.65
CA PRO A 640 11.66 27.60 -1.21
C PRO A 640 12.30 28.67 -0.31
N GLY A 641 13.59 28.58 -0.14
CA GLY A 641 14.38 29.45 0.74
C GLY A 641 14.39 29.06 2.21
N PHE A 642 13.68 27.97 2.58
CA PHE A 642 13.76 27.37 3.90
C PHE A 642 14.39 25.97 3.79
N ILE A 643 15.21 25.63 4.76
CA ILE A 643 15.79 24.28 4.85
C ILE A 643 14.77 23.35 5.51
N PRO A 644 14.39 22.24 4.87
CA PRO A 644 13.52 21.24 5.48
C PRO A 644 14.03 20.78 6.86
N PRO A 645 13.16 20.58 7.85
CA PRO A 645 13.58 20.24 9.21
C PRO A 645 14.53 19.03 9.30
N ILE A 646 14.26 17.99 8.50
CA ILE A 646 15.14 16.82 8.44
C ILE A 646 16.50 17.14 7.79
N ALA A 647 16.52 17.95 6.73
CA ALA A 647 17.76 18.40 6.10
C ALA A 647 18.63 19.19 7.10
N GLN A 648 18.00 20.10 7.86
CA GLN A 648 18.66 20.82 8.93
C GLN A 648 19.24 19.89 10.02
N ALA A 649 18.48 18.83 10.36
CA ALA A 649 18.93 17.83 11.34
C ALA A 649 20.10 16.97 10.81
N ILE A 650 20.16 16.72 9.50
CA ILE A 650 21.30 16.07 8.84
C ILE A 650 22.53 16.97 8.90
N ILE A 651 22.42 18.23 8.46
CA ILE A 651 23.53 19.20 8.40
C ILE A 651 24.19 19.36 9.75
N ASN A 652 23.42 19.56 10.83
CA ASN A 652 23.94 19.81 12.17
C ASN A 652 24.21 18.54 13.00
N GLY A 653 23.97 17.35 12.44
CA GLY A 653 24.17 16.05 13.10
C GLY A 653 23.16 15.70 14.18
N SER A 654 22.12 16.51 14.40
CA SER A 654 21.09 16.22 15.40
C SER A 654 20.18 15.06 15.01
N LEU A 655 20.09 14.71 13.72
CA LEU A 655 19.38 13.53 13.25
C LEU A 655 19.85 12.28 14.00
N TRP A 656 21.16 12.08 14.10
CA TRP A 656 21.74 10.90 14.75
C TRP A 656 21.93 11.05 16.26
N SER A 657 22.26 12.27 16.73
CA SER A 657 22.52 12.49 18.17
C SER A 657 21.24 12.67 18.98
N LYS A 658 20.19 13.26 18.40
CA LYS A 658 18.94 13.58 19.08
C LYS A 658 17.76 12.71 18.64
N TYR A 659 17.77 12.27 17.37
CA TYR A 659 16.66 11.52 16.77
C TYR A 659 17.11 10.19 16.14
N PRO A 660 17.89 9.33 16.84
CA PRO A 660 18.49 8.12 16.25
C PRO A 660 17.46 7.12 15.76
N GLN A 661 16.29 7.03 16.43
CA GLN A 661 15.21 6.15 16.01
C GLN A 661 14.58 6.60 14.69
N TYR A 662 14.42 7.91 14.52
CA TYR A 662 13.93 8.48 13.28
C TYR A 662 14.95 8.26 12.14
N ALA A 663 16.24 8.49 12.41
CA ALA A 663 17.31 8.22 11.45
C ALA A 663 17.30 6.77 10.97
N ALA A 664 17.16 5.81 11.89
CA ALA A 664 17.04 4.40 11.54
C ALA A 664 15.78 4.10 10.72
N PHE A 665 14.66 4.69 11.09
CA PHE A 665 13.38 4.52 10.39
C PHE A 665 13.46 4.93 8.92
N ILE A 666 14.07 6.07 8.61
CA ILE A 666 14.23 6.55 7.23
C ILE A 666 15.43 5.95 6.49
N GLY A 667 16.17 5.02 7.07
CA GLY A 667 17.29 4.36 6.41
C GLY A 667 18.64 5.10 6.49
N LEU A 668 18.79 6.03 7.42
CA LEU A 668 20.02 6.77 7.67
C LEU A 668 20.55 6.49 9.11
N PRO A 669 20.90 5.23 9.43
CA PRO A 669 21.16 4.84 10.84
C PRO A 669 22.45 5.41 11.44
N SER A 670 23.36 5.91 10.61
CA SER A 670 24.67 6.44 11.05
C SER A 670 25.01 7.74 10.34
N PRO A 671 25.82 8.62 10.99
CA PRO A 671 26.31 9.84 10.36
C PRO A 671 27.11 9.56 9.08
N ASP A 672 26.84 10.36 8.06
CA ASP A 672 27.57 10.35 6.79
C ASP A 672 28.05 11.77 6.47
N PRO A 673 29.37 12.03 6.57
CA PRO A 673 29.93 13.34 6.25
C PRO A 673 29.75 13.78 4.78
N GLN A 674 29.66 12.83 3.84
CA GLN A 674 29.44 13.16 2.42
C GLN A 674 28.00 13.61 2.21
N LEU A 675 27.06 12.91 2.85
CA LEU A 675 25.66 13.31 2.85
C LEU A 675 25.50 14.69 3.50
N GLN A 676 26.11 14.93 4.68
CA GLN A 676 26.05 16.22 5.34
C GLN A 676 26.58 17.35 4.46
N ALA A 677 27.71 17.14 3.78
CA ALA A 677 28.30 18.10 2.86
C ALA A 677 27.39 18.35 1.64
N CYS A 678 26.81 17.29 1.07
CA CYS A 678 25.86 17.41 -0.04
C CYS A 678 24.65 18.26 0.36
N VAL A 679 23.98 17.90 1.46
CA VAL A 679 22.77 18.60 1.94
C VAL A 679 23.09 20.04 2.33
N ALA A 680 24.28 20.33 2.85
CA ALA A 680 24.71 21.69 3.18
C ALA A 680 25.02 22.56 1.95
N SER A 681 25.32 21.95 0.81
CA SER A 681 25.58 22.66 -0.44
C SER A 681 24.30 22.97 -1.23
N TYR A 682 23.24 22.33 -0.87
CA TYR A 682 21.93 22.47 -1.49
C TYR A 682 21.12 23.59 -0.83
#